data_95cb8506181077ea765ec15335ab85c0
#
_entry.id   95cb8506181077ea765ec15335ab85c0
#
_cell.length_a   1.000
_cell.length_b   1.000
_cell.length_c   1.000
_cell.angle_alpha   90.00
_cell.angle_beta   90.00
_cell.angle_gamma   90.00
#
_symmetry.space_group_name_H-M   'P 1'
#
loop_
_entity.id
_entity.type
_entity.pdbx_description
1 polymer ?
#
loop_
_entity_poly.entity_id
_entity_poly.type
_entity_poly.pdbx_seq_one_letter_code
_entity_poly.pdbx_strand_id
1 'polypeptide(L)'
;MLFAACLLAIALAPSARASDPDAQRWKREAAAVTIVRDDWGIAHVRGKRDADAVFGMAYAQAEDDFNRIETNYLTSLGRLAEAEGESALWQDLRQRLFIDPAILKADYARSPSWLKALMDAWADGLNAYLAAHPEVHPRVITHFEPWMALSFSEGSIGGDIERVSTKDLQAFYGNDPAGALAQFVPPSSWAEPSGSNGIAIAPKLTANGHALLLINPHTSFFFRSELQMSSDEGLDAYGAVTWGQFFIYQGFNKHIGWMHTSTGADVVDEFAETIQRKGGKLFYRYGDALRPVTTREISLAVRQADRSRVERRFTVYATHHGPVVRNEGGKWIAVALMNTPLPALQQSWLRTKANDLAAYMKVAEFKANSSNNTIYADDKGNIAYLHPQFIPKRNDRFDYTKPVDGGDPATDWQGLLPLDKAPHLLNPPTGWIFNTNDWPYSAAGPDSPKQADYPRYMDTVGENPRGLHATRVLTGRRDFTLASLIDAAFDPYLPAFARQLPILIADYDALPASDSRKRRLAGPIALLRGWDYRWGITSMPTSLAVFWGDILWDKASKLDTAEGLSIYDVMAEKAGPTARLDALAEAADRLEQDFGSWGVPWGEVNRFQRVDGAIKQAFDDAKPSIPVPFTSSRWGSLASFGAHRWPGTKRYYGTSGNSFVAVVEFGDKVHARAITAGGESGDPASKHFNDEAERYTTGNLREVYFWPEELKGHVERSYHPDVP
;
A
#
# COMPACT_ATOMS: atom_id res chain seq x y z
N MET A 1 -37.97 82.18 -0.54
CA MET A 1 -37.58 81.43 -1.76
C MET A 1 -37.04 80.10 -1.33
N LEU A 2 -37.87 79.03 -1.41
CA LEU A 2 -37.51 77.68 -1.10
C LEU A 2 -37.03 77.01 -2.41
N PHE A 3 -35.86 76.44 -2.40
CA PHE A 3 -35.37 75.51 -3.41
C PHE A 3 -35.66 74.08 -2.98
N ALA A 4 -36.55 73.38 -3.72
CA ALA A 4 -36.79 71.96 -3.58
C ALA A 4 -35.75 71.20 -4.41
N ALA A 5 -34.94 70.36 -3.74
CA ALA A 5 -34.03 69.41 -4.43
C ALA A 5 -34.75 68.07 -4.63
N CYS A 6 -35.03 67.69 -5.88
CA CYS A 6 -35.49 66.36 -6.26
C CYS A 6 -34.30 65.37 -6.26
N LEU A 7 -34.27 64.43 -5.34
CA LEU A 7 -33.40 63.27 -5.34
C LEU A 7 -33.96 62.19 -6.29
N LEU A 8 -33.28 61.98 -7.42
CA LEU A 8 -33.56 60.87 -8.33
C LEU A 8 -32.89 59.59 -7.79
N ALA A 9 -33.68 58.69 -7.22
CA ALA A 9 -33.23 57.36 -6.82
C ALA A 9 -33.06 56.49 -8.08
N ILE A 10 -31.80 56.29 -8.54
CA ILE A 10 -31.49 55.29 -9.56
C ILE A 10 -31.52 53.94 -8.89
N ALA A 11 -32.56 53.15 -9.12
CA ALA A 11 -32.60 51.73 -8.78
C ALA A 11 -31.61 50.96 -9.65
N LEU A 12 -30.47 50.60 -9.08
CA LEU A 12 -29.56 49.61 -9.65
C LEU A 12 -30.28 48.26 -9.63
N ALA A 13 -30.73 47.80 -10.77
CA ALA A 13 -31.15 46.40 -10.99
C ALA A 13 -29.92 45.49 -10.69
N PRO A 14 -30.08 44.40 -9.96
CA PRO A 14 -28.99 43.47 -9.77
C PRO A 14 -28.61 42.92 -11.15
N SER A 15 -27.38 43.18 -11.58
CA SER A 15 -26.78 42.55 -12.75
C SER A 15 -26.80 41.03 -12.46
N ALA A 16 -27.55 40.28 -13.28
CA ALA A 16 -27.44 38.83 -13.27
C ALA A 16 -25.95 38.49 -13.47
N ARG A 17 -25.30 37.97 -12.44
CA ARG A 17 -23.94 37.40 -12.56
C ARG A 17 -24.02 36.39 -13.69
N ALA A 18 -23.20 36.53 -14.72
CA ALA A 18 -22.97 35.49 -15.71
C ALA A 18 -22.67 34.21 -14.90
N SER A 19 -23.47 33.17 -15.12
CA SER A 19 -23.28 31.90 -14.39
C SER A 19 -21.89 31.37 -14.72
N ASP A 20 -21.13 31.03 -13.69
CA ASP A 20 -19.81 30.43 -13.80
C ASP A 20 -19.89 29.19 -14.73
N PRO A 21 -19.11 29.11 -15.82
CA PRO A 21 -19.14 27.98 -16.73
C PRO A 21 -18.86 26.64 -16.03
N ASP A 22 -18.01 26.64 -15.00
CA ASP A 22 -17.69 25.44 -14.21
C ASP A 22 -18.90 25.00 -13.38
N ALA A 23 -19.57 25.91 -12.69
CA ALA A 23 -20.80 25.60 -11.94
C ALA A 23 -21.90 25.01 -12.83
N GLN A 24 -22.05 25.49 -14.08
CA GLN A 24 -23.00 24.92 -15.03
C GLN A 24 -22.60 23.50 -15.50
N ARG A 25 -21.30 23.24 -15.66
CA ARG A 25 -20.77 21.92 -16.02
C ARG A 25 -21.02 20.95 -14.87
N TRP A 26 -20.63 21.30 -13.65
CA TRP A 26 -20.84 20.47 -12.45
C TRP A 26 -22.32 20.15 -12.20
N LYS A 27 -23.24 21.09 -12.44
CA LYS A 27 -24.69 20.82 -12.34
C LYS A 27 -25.17 19.75 -13.32
N ARG A 28 -24.62 19.73 -14.55
CA ARG A 28 -24.98 18.69 -15.53
C ARG A 28 -24.40 17.33 -15.13
N GLU A 29 -23.16 17.29 -14.65
CA GLU A 29 -22.48 16.07 -14.21
C GLU A 29 -23.17 15.50 -12.97
N ALA A 30 -23.41 16.31 -11.96
CA ALA A 30 -24.13 15.93 -10.75
C ALA A 30 -25.54 15.35 -11.05
N ALA A 31 -26.29 15.97 -11.97
CA ALA A 31 -27.60 15.46 -12.39
C ALA A 31 -27.54 14.11 -13.14
N ALA A 32 -26.37 13.73 -13.66
CA ALA A 32 -26.16 12.45 -14.34
C ALA A 32 -25.66 11.34 -13.40
N VAL A 33 -25.42 11.64 -12.13
CA VAL A 33 -24.88 10.73 -11.10
C VAL A 33 -25.93 10.50 -10.03
N THR A 34 -26.04 9.26 -9.55
CA THR A 34 -26.72 8.91 -8.29
C THR A 34 -25.72 8.23 -7.38
N ILE A 35 -25.61 8.71 -6.13
CA ILE A 35 -24.84 8.07 -5.06
C ILE A 35 -25.83 7.48 -4.06
N VAL A 36 -25.70 6.17 -3.83
CA VAL A 36 -26.42 5.47 -2.77
C VAL A 36 -25.43 5.09 -1.70
N ARG A 37 -25.68 5.50 -0.46
CA ARG A 37 -24.93 5.04 0.71
C ARG A 37 -25.71 3.89 1.32
N ASP A 38 -25.02 2.77 1.54
CA ASP A 38 -25.59 1.64 2.26
C ASP A 38 -25.50 1.83 3.78
N ASP A 39 -25.95 0.85 4.56
CA ASP A 39 -25.97 0.90 6.02
C ASP A 39 -24.58 0.84 6.69
N TRP A 40 -23.51 0.60 5.90
CA TRP A 40 -22.09 0.71 6.28
C TRP A 40 -21.43 2.01 5.82
N GLY A 41 -22.18 2.88 5.16
CA GLY A 41 -21.67 4.11 4.57
C GLY A 41 -20.99 3.95 3.22
N ILE A 42 -20.90 2.73 2.71
CA ILE A 42 -20.25 2.47 1.43
C ILE A 42 -21.00 3.13 0.28
N ALA A 43 -20.27 3.82 -0.60
CA ALA A 43 -20.84 4.52 -1.73
C ALA A 43 -21.04 3.58 -2.93
N HIS A 44 -22.29 3.45 -3.41
CA HIS A 44 -22.65 2.85 -4.68
C HIS A 44 -22.92 3.98 -5.68
N VAL A 45 -21.93 4.26 -6.52
CA VAL A 45 -21.96 5.38 -7.48
C VAL A 45 -22.43 4.88 -8.82
N ARG A 46 -23.50 5.49 -9.35
CA ARG A 46 -24.02 5.20 -10.68
C ARG A 46 -23.99 6.45 -11.55
N GLY A 47 -23.25 6.40 -12.67
CA GLY A 47 -23.25 7.41 -13.72
C GLY A 47 -23.91 6.91 -15.01
N LYS A 48 -24.29 7.81 -15.91
CA LYS A 48 -24.70 7.44 -17.26
C LYS A 48 -23.48 7.04 -18.10
N ARG A 49 -22.40 7.80 -17.98
CA ARG A 49 -21.12 7.52 -18.64
C ARG A 49 -20.07 7.16 -17.59
N ASP A 50 -18.97 6.59 -18.05
CA ASP A 50 -17.80 6.33 -17.19
C ASP A 50 -17.31 7.63 -16.50
N ALA A 51 -17.26 8.74 -17.24
CA ALA A 51 -16.87 10.04 -16.69
C ALA A 51 -17.83 10.53 -15.60
N ASP A 52 -19.15 10.32 -15.77
CA ASP A 52 -20.14 10.69 -14.74
C ASP A 52 -19.93 9.84 -13.46
N ALA A 53 -19.65 8.53 -13.62
CA ALA A 53 -19.32 7.66 -12.46
C ALA A 53 -18.03 8.12 -11.76
N VAL A 54 -17.01 8.56 -12.50
CA VAL A 54 -15.76 9.12 -11.93
C VAL A 54 -16.02 10.42 -11.18
N PHE A 55 -16.85 11.33 -11.72
CA PHE A 55 -17.26 12.54 -11.01
C PHE A 55 -17.90 12.20 -9.65
N GLY A 56 -18.88 11.29 -9.65
CA GLY A 56 -19.55 10.86 -8.42
C GLY A 56 -18.64 10.15 -7.44
N MET A 57 -17.72 9.32 -7.93
CA MET A 57 -16.74 8.62 -7.11
C MET A 57 -15.77 9.58 -6.42
N ALA A 58 -15.27 10.59 -7.15
CA ALA A 58 -14.38 11.61 -6.59
C ALA A 58 -15.10 12.45 -5.52
N TYR A 59 -16.36 12.80 -5.78
CA TYR A 59 -17.21 13.53 -4.84
C TYR A 59 -17.47 12.69 -3.58
N ALA A 60 -17.88 11.43 -3.70
CA ALA A 60 -18.17 10.54 -2.58
C ALA A 60 -16.95 10.30 -1.67
N GLN A 61 -15.76 10.09 -2.27
CA GLN A 61 -14.52 9.99 -1.51
C GLN A 61 -14.19 11.28 -0.74
N ALA A 62 -14.46 12.45 -1.36
CA ALA A 62 -14.23 13.74 -0.70
C ALA A 62 -15.18 13.96 0.49
N GLU A 63 -16.44 13.49 0.43
CA GLU A 63 -17.35 13.47 1.58
C GLU A 63 -16.81 12.60 2.73
N ASP A 64 -16.18 11.48 2.41
CA ASP A 64 -15.69 10.54 3.42
C ASP A 64 -14.38 10.99 4.08
N ASP A 65 -13.36 11.42 3.29
CA ASP A 65 -12.08 11.90 3.83
C ASP A 65 -11.30 12.79 2.85
N PHE A 66 -11.73 14.03 2.65
CA PHE A 66 -11.02 14.99 1.80
C PHE A 66 -9.58 15.24 2.26
N ASN A 67 -9.32 15.22 3.57
CA ASN A 67 -7.98 15.44 4.11
C ASN A 67 -6.96 14.39 3.62
N ARG A 68 -7.37 13.14 3.48
CA ARG A 68 -6.51 12.07 2.92
C ARG A 68 -6.30 12.25 1.43
N ILE A 69 -7.35 12.61 0.69
CA ILE A 69 -7.22 12.92 -0.76
C ILE A 69 -6.18 14.02 -0.95
N GLU A 70 -6.33 15.15 -0.25
CA GLU A 70 -5.38 16.26 -0.36
C GLU A 70 -3.95 15.83 0.01
N THR A 71 -3.80 15.06 1.12
CA THR A 71 -2.49 14.57 1.58
C THR A 71 -1.82 13.69 0.51
N ASN A 72 -2.57 12.78 -0.11
CA ASN A 72 -2.06 11.91 -1.17
C ASN A 72 -1.58 12.71 -2.38
N TYR A 73 -2.34 13.75 -2.80
CA TYR A 73 -1.95 14.61 -3.91
C TYR A 73 -0.80 15.56 -3.56
N LEU A 74 -0.72 16.06 -2.33
CA LEU A 74 0.45 16.79 -1.86
C LEU A 74 1.72 15.94 -1.91
N THR A 75 1.60 14.68 -1.48
CA THR A 75 2.69 13.71 -1.51
C THR A 75 3.10 13.36 -2.95
N SER A 76 2.15 12.97 -3.79
CA SER A 76 2.44 12.54 -5.16
C SER A 76 2.94 13.66 -6.08
N LEU A 77 2.56 14.91 -5.80
CA LEU A 77 3.03 16.11 -6.51
C LEU A 77 4.35 16.66 -5.95
N GLY A 78 4.87 16.14 -4.82
CA GLY A 78 6.03 16.69 -4.13
C GLY A 78 5.77 18.11 -3.61
N ARG A 79 4.66 18.30 -2.90
CA ARG A 79 4.16 19.57 -2.34
C ARG A 79 3.80 19.47 -0.85
N LEU A 80 4.14 18.36 -0.19
CA LEU A 80 3.76 18.12 1.21
C LEU A 80 4.42 19.14 2.16
N ALA A 81 5.61 19.64 1.83
CA ALA A 81 6.30 20.68 2.60
C ALA A 81 5.53 22.02 2.65
N GLU A 82 4.62 22.29 1.70
CA GLU A 82 3.72 23.44 1.76
C GLU A 82 2.72 23.35 2.92
N ALA A 83 2.42 22.14 3.39
CA ALA A 83 1.53 21.87 4.51
C ALA A 83 2.29 21.51 5.80
N GLU A 84 3.35 20.68 5.72
CA GLU A 84 4.05 20.11 6.88
C GLU A 84 5.42 20.73 7.18
N GLY A 85 5.89 21.66 6.32
CA GLY A 85 7.14 22.38 6.54
C GLY A 85 8.40 21.57 6.23
N GLU A 86 9.51 21.90 6.87
CA GLU A 86 10.84 21.36 6.61
C GLU A 86 10.93 19.84 6.75
N SER A 87 10.09 19.23 7.58
CA SER A 87 10.07 17.77 7.78
C SER A 87 9.74 16.97 6.51
N ALA A 88 9.01 17.56 5.57
CA ALA A 88 8.62 16.94 4.30
C ALA A 88 9.52 17.33 3.11
N LEU A 89 10.46 18.27 3.29
CA LEU A 89 11.27 18.83 2.20
C LEU A 89 11.97 17.77 1.34
N TRP A 90 12.64 16.82 1.99
CA TRP A 90 13.42 15.79 1.29
C TRP A 90 12.54 14.72 0.64
N GLN A 91 11.36 14.47 1.19
CA GLN A 91 10.34 13.63 0.56
C GLN A 91 9.81 14.31 -0.72
N ASP A 92 9.54 15.61 -0.67
CA ASP A 92 9.11 16.37 -1.85
C ASP A 92 10.21 16.44 -2.91
N LEU A 93 11.47 16.67 -2.53
CA LEU A 93 12.58 16.63 -3.48
C LEU A 93 12.68 15.26 -4.16
N ARG A 94 12.62 14.15 -3.37
CA ARG A 94 12.60 12.79 -3.89
C ARG A 94 11.51 12.61 -4.94
N GLN A 95 10.30 13.00 -4.63
CA GLN A 95 9.16 12.90 -5.54
C GLN A 95 9.39 13.72 -6.83
N ARG A 96 9.85 14.96 -6.70
CA ARG A 96 10.07 15.90 -7.81
C ARG A 96 11.28 15.54 -8.69
N LEU A 97 12.18 14.67 -8.25
CA LEU A 97 13.21 14.10 -9.11
C LEU A 97 12.62 13.27 -10.25
N PHE A 98 11.53 12.55 -9.99
CA PHE A 98 10.86 11.64 -10.92
C PHE A 98 9.58 12.21 -11.50
N ILE A 99 8.79 12.92 -10.71
CA ILE A 99 7.49 13.48 -11.12
C ILE A 99 7.66 14.98 -11.45
N ASP A 100 7.57 15.29 -12.73
CA ASP A 100 7.65 16.66 -13.24
C ASP A 100 6.28 17.13 -13.73
N PRO A 101 5.68 18.17 -13.11
CA PRO A 101 4.38 18.71 -13.54
C PRO A 101 4.31 19.12 -15.01
N ALA A 102 5.42 19.59 -15.61
CA ALA A 102 5.44 19.95 -17.01
C ALA A 102 5.28 18.71 -17.92
N ILE A 103 5.90 17.59 -17.54
CA ILE A 103 5.74 16.31 -18.24
C ILE A 103 4.31 15.80 -18.08
N LEU A 104 3.75 15.85 -16.86
CA LEU A 104 2.37 15.39 -16.62
C LEU A 104 1.34 16.22 -17.40
N LYS A 105 1.53 17.54 -17.52
CA LYS A 105 0.68 18.41 -18.35
C LYS A 105 0.78 18.04 -19.83
N ALA A 106 1.96 17.72 -20.32
CA ALA A 106 2.17 17.26 -21.69
C ALA A 106 1.52 15.87 -21.91
N ASP A 107 1.62 14.97 -20.93
CA ASP A 107 0.97 13.65 -20.95
C ASP A 107 -0.55 13.78 -20.97
N TYR A 108 -1.11 14.65 -20.15
CA TYR A 108 -2.54 14.96 -20.19
C TYR A 108 -2.94 15.48 -21.58
N ALA A 109 -2.19 16.42 -22.15
CA ALA A 109 -2.51 16.99 -23.45
C ALA A 109 -2.57 15.94 -24.57
N ARG A 110 -1.67 14.93 -24.54
CA ARG A 110 -1.61 13.84 -25.54
C ARG A 110 -2.43 12.60 -25.18
N SER A 111 -3.10 12.59 -24.02
CA SER A 111 -3.93 11.48 -23.60
C SER A 111 -5.09 11.23 -24.56
N PRO A 112 -5.53 9.97 -24.73
CA PRO A 112 -6.76 9.65 -25.49
C PRO A 112 -7.97 10.41 -24.95
N SER A 113 -8.91 10.78 -25.81
CA SER A 113 -10.08 11.59 -25.43
C SER A 113 -10.91 10.97 -24.31
N TRP A 114 -11.07 9.65 -24.30
CA TRP A 114 -11.79 8.94 -23.24
C TRP A 114 -11.10 9.11 -21.87
N LEU A 115 -9.76 9.03 -21.81
CA LEU A 115 -9.01 9.17 -20.55
C LEU A 115 -8.99 10.64 -20.09
N LYS A 116 -8.91 11.59 -21.03
CA LYS A 116 -9.05 13.02 -20.69
C LYS A 116 -10.40 13.30 -20.02
N ALA A 117 -11.49 12.76 -20.58
CA ALA A 117 -12.82 12.92 -20.00
C ALA A 117 -12.93 12.36 -18.57
N LEU A 118 -12.24 11.28 -18.26
CA LEU A 118 -12.17 10.74 -16.89
C LEU A 118 -11.37 11.65 -15.95
N MET A 119 -10.22 12.15 -16.38
CA MET A 119 -9.39 13.06 -15.59
C MET A 119 -10.10 14.41 -15.37
N ASP A 120 -10.81 14.92 -16.37
CA ASP A 120 -11.64 16.14 -16.27
C ASP A 120 -12.75 15.93 -15.22
N ALA A 121 -13.50 14.83 -15.31
CA ALA A 121 -14.56 14.49 -14.39
C ALA A 121 -14.07 14.26 -12.95
N TRP A 122 -12.90 13.65 -12.78
CA TRP A 122 -12.26 13.49 -11.48
C TRP A 122 -11.95 14.87 -10.84
N ALA A 123 -11.33 15.79 -11.58
CA ALA A 123 -11.03 17.13 -11.08
C ALA A 123 -12.32 17.90 -10.78
N ASP A 124 -13.31 17.80 -11.66
CA ASP A 124 -14.61 18.43 -11.48
C ASP A 124 -15.35 17.92 -10.23
N GLY A 125 -15.32 16.61 -9.95
CA GLY A 125 -15.93 16.03 -8.74
C GLY A 125 -15.33 16.58 -7.45
N LEU A 126 -14.00 16.69 -7.36
CA LEU A 126 -13.30 17.25 -6.20
C LEU A 126 -13.55 18.77 -6.07
N ASN A 127 -13.51 19.50 -7.17
CA ASN A 127 -13.74 20.95 -7.17
C ASN A 127 -15.18 21.30 -6.85
N ALA A 128 -16.15 20.52 -7.35
CA ALA A 128 -17.58 20.66 -7.05
C ALA A 128 -17.85 20.42 -5.56
N TYR A 129 -17.23 19.39 -4.97
CA TYR A 129 -17.29 19.13 -3.54
C TYR A 129 -16.78 20.33 -2.72
N LEU A 130 -15.59 20.85 -3.03
CA LEU A 130 -15.03 22.02 -2.33
C LEU A 130 -15.90 23.26 -2.49
N ALA A 131 -16.52 23.46 -3.63
CA ALA A 131 -17.41 24.59 -3.89
C ALA A 131 -18.75 24.47 -3.11
N ALA A 132 -19.25 23.25 -2.90
CA ALA A 132 -20.48 22.96 -2.12
C ALA A 132 -20.24 22.96 -0.61
N HIS A 133 -19.00 22.72 -0.16
CA HIS A 133 -18.60 22.57 1.24
C HIS A 133 -17.59 23.62 1.67
N PRO A 134 -17.99 24.91 1.83
CA PRO A 134 -17.09 25.99 2.23
C PRO A 134 -16.53 25.83 3.65
N GLU A 135 -17.10 24.97 4.48
CA GLU A 135 -16.58 24.58 5.79
C GLU A 135 -15.34 23.68 5.70
N VAL A 136 -15.12 23.02 4.57
CA VAL A 136 -13.91 22.24 4.32
C VAL A 136 -12.77 23.18 3.93
N HIS A 137 -11.70 23.16 4.71
CA HIS A 137 -10.57 24.05 4.52
C HIS A 137 -9.33 23.28 4.02
N PRO A 138 -9.07 23.25 2.69
CA PRO A 138 -7.86 22.68 2.15
C PRO A 138 -6.60 23.30 2.78
N ARG A 139 -5.59 22.48 3.06
CA ARG A 139 -4.32 22.99 3.60
C ARG A 139 -3.50 23.73 2.55
N VAL A 140 -3.61 23.30 1.26
CA VAL A 140 -2.80 23.80 0.14
C VAL A 140 -3.58 23.76 -1.19
N ILE A 141 -4.25 22.64 -1.52
CA ILE A 141 -4.86 22.44 -2.85
C ILE A 141 -6.31 22.92 -2.81
N THR A 142 -6.52 24.15 -3.25
CA THR A 142 -7.85 24.77 -3.33
C THR A 142 -8.55 24.54 -4.67
N HIS A 143 -7.82 23.97 -5.65
CA HIS A 143 -8.34 23.66 -6.98
C HIS A 143 -7.52 22.50 -7.58
N PHE A 144 -8.20 21.47 -8.07
CA PHE A 144 -7.61 20.32 -8.73
C PHE A 144 -7.63 20.54 -10.24
N GLU A 145 -6.48 20.34 -10.88
CA GLU A 145 -6.35 20.35 -12.35
C GLU A 145 -6.34 18.88 -12.86
N PRO A 146 -6.97 18.58 -14.02
CA PRO A 146 -7.10 17.21 -14.52
C PRO A 146 -5.78 16.42 -14.65
N TRP A 147 -4.69 17.09 -15.04
CA TRP A 147 -3.36 16.48 -15.17
C TRP A 147 -2.79 15.95 -13.84
N MET A 148 -3.28 16.46 -12.70
CA MET A 148 -2.81 16.03 -11.38
C MET A 148 -3.09 14.56 -11.14
N ALA A 149 -4.15 14.00 -11.72
CA ALA A 149 -4.46 12.57 -11.64
C ALA A 149 -3.31 11.68 -12.13
N LEU A 150 -2.51 12.14 -13.08
CA LEU A 150 -1.34 11.42 -13.57
C LEU A 150 -0.19 11.34 -12.55
N SER A 151 -0.15 12.18 -11.52
CA SER A 151 0.84 12.06 -10.44
C SER A 151 0.58 10.87 -9.52
N PHE A 152 -0.64 10.33 -9.56
CA PHE A 152 -1.08 9.22 -8.70
C PHE A 152 -1.82 8.14 -9.52
N SER A 153 -1.23 7.77 -10.64
CA SER A 153 -1.82 6.92 -11.68
C SER A 153 -1.83 5.43 -11.32
N GLU A 154 -0.88 5.00 -10.47
CA GLU A 154 -0.72 3.60 -10.06
C GLU A 154 0.20 3.55 -8.83
N GLY A 155 -0.03 2.57 -7.94
CA GLY A 155 0.72 2.48 -6.67
C GLY A 155 2.20 2.14 -6.84
N SER A 156 2.58 1.41 -7.89
CA SER A 156 3.97 0.98 -8.11
C SER A 156 4.93 2.16 -8.30
N ILE A 157 4.55 3.18 -9.08
CA ILE A 157 5.44 4.33 -9.35
C ILE A 157 5.81 5.04 -8.04
N GLY A 158 4.81 5.32 -7.19
CA GLY A 158 5.05 5.91 -5.89
C GLY A 158 5.91 5.03 -4.98
N GLY A 159 5.60 3.74 -4.90
CA GLY A 159 6.34 2.77 -4.09
C GLY A 159 7.80 2.60 -4.54
N ASP A 160 8.06 2.61 -5.84
CA ASP A 160 9.44 2.55 -6.36
C ASP A 160 10.23 3.82 -6.07
N ILE A 161 9.61 5.00 -6.18
CA ILE A 161 10.22 6.28 -5.81
C ILE A 161 10.57 6.30 -4.31
N GLU A 162 9.73 5.72 -3.46
CA GLU A 162 9.95 5.67 -2.01
C GLU A 162 11.17 4.85 -1.58
N ARG A 163 11.69 3.97 -2.44
CA ARG A 163 12.95 3.25 -2.20
C ARG A 163 14.18 4.17 -2.17
N VAL A 164 14.11 5.34 -2.80
CA VAL A 164 15.20 6.32 -2.77
C VAL A 164 15.31 6.96 -1.38
N SER A 165 16.50 6.88 -0.78
CA SER A 165 16.77 7.38 0.57
C SER A 165 16.73 8.91 0.65
N THR A 166 15.85 9.46 1.46
CA THR A 166 15.78 10.91 1.71
C THR A 166 17.02 11.43 2.45
N LYS A 167 17.70 10.60 3.25
CA LYS A 167 18.96 10.96 3.92
C LYS A 167 20.07 11.11 2.91
N ASP A 168 20.16 10.21 1.92
CA ASP A 168 21.18 10.30 0.87
C ASP A 168 20.95 11.52 -0.01
N LEU A 169 19.70 11.86 -0.31
CA LEU A 169 19.34 13.09 -0.99
C LEU A 169 19.75 14.33 -0.19
N GLN A 170 19.50 14.33 1.11
CA GLN A 170 19.93 15.41 1.99
C GLN A 170 21.46 15.55 2.02
N ALA A 171 22.19 14.45 2.09
CA ALA A 171 23.66 14.46 2.06
C ALA A 171 24.21 14.96 0.73
N PHE A 172 23.53 14.66 -0.39
CA PHE A 172 24.00 15.01 -1.73
C PHE A 172 23.60 16.43 -2.17
N TYR A 173 22.34 16.82 -1.92
CA TYR A 173 21.77 18.11 -2.36
C TYR A 173 21.70 19.16 -1.24
N GLY A 174 21.95 18.79 0.02
CA GLY A 174 22.06 19.70 1.15
C GLY A 174 23.35 20.51 1.07
N ASN A 175 23.31 21.80 1.43
CA ASN A 175 24.47 22.70 1.37
C ASN A 175 25.47 22.50 2.51
N ASP A 176 25.42 21.38 3.25
CA ASP A 176 26.33 21.09 4.36
C ASP A 176 27.24 19.89 4.03
N PRO A 177 28.51 20.15 3.60
CA PRO A 177 29.47 19.09 3.36
C PRO A 177 29.88 18.30 4.62
N ALA A 178 29.61 18.83 5.82
CA ALA A 178 29.96 18.19 7.09
C ALA A 178 28.87 17.17 7.54
N GLY A 179 27.65 17.27 7.01
CA GLY A 179 26.56 16.32 7.28
C GLY A 179 26.69 14.97 6.54
N ALA A 180 27.62 14.86 5.60
CA ALA A 180 27.84 13.66 4.77
C ALA A 180 28.33 12.42 5.54
N LEU A 181 28.58 12.54 6.86
CA LEU A 181 28.97 11.46 7.77
C LEU A 181 27.88 11.11 8.78
N ALA A 182 26.65 11.60 8.63
CA ALA A 182 25.54 11.17 9.48
C ALA A 182 25.31 9.67 9.25
N GLN A 183 25.55 8.90 10.31
CA GLN A 183 25.43 7.45 10.35
C GLN A 183 24.15 6.98 9.65
N PHE A 184 24.30 6.02 8.76
CA PHE A 184 23.21 5.19 8.28
C PHE A 184 22.43 4.65 9.48
N VAL A 185 21.28 5.20 9.75
CA VAL A 185 20.29 4.59 10.61
C VAL A 185 19.43 3.75 9.69
N PRO A 186 19.47 2.42 9.76
CA PRO A 186 18.56 1.57 9.00
C PRO A 186 17.13 2.06 9.22
N PRO A 187 16.21 1.87 8.24
CA PRO A 187 14.77 2.02 8.50
C PRO A 187 14.48 1.28 9.80
N SER A 188 13.69 1.88 10.70
CA SER A 188 13.45 1.30 12.01
C SER A 188 13.10 -0.17 11.84
N SER A 189 13.81 -1.08 12.51
CA SER A 189 13.58 -2.53 12.50
C SER A 189 12.14 -2.92 12.93
N TRP A 190 11.36 -1.95 13.32
CA TRP A 190 10.00 -2.02 13.82
C TRP A 190 8.92 -1.70 12.77
N ALA A 191 9.29 -1.25 11.56
CA ALA A 191 8.29 -1.08 10.51
C ALA A 191 7.73 -2.45 10.13
N GLU A 192 6.43 -2.66 10.34
CA GLU A 192 5.73 -3.83 9.80
C GLU A 192 6.02 -3.86 8.30
N PRO A 193 6.52 -4.97 7.75
CA PRO A 193 6.68 -5.08 6.32
C PRO A 193 5.31 -4.81 5.68
N SER A 194 5.19 -3.78 4.86
CA SER A 194 4.02 -3.58 4.03
C SER A 194 3.85 -4.83 3.18
N GLY A 195 2.68 -5.44 3.21
CA GLY A 195 2.50 -6.73 2.58
C GLY A 195 1.07 -6.92 2.12
N SER A 196 0.74 -8.13 1.76
CA SER A 196 -0.60 -8.51 1.33
C SER A 196 -0.73 -10.03 1.27
N ASN A 197 -1.97 -10.55 1.29
CA ASN A 197 -2.26 -11.92 0.91
C ASN A 197 -3.27 -11.94 -0.23
N GLY A 198 -3.00 -12.70 -1.27
CA GLY A 198 -3.95 -13.05 -2.31
C GLY A 198 -4.05 -14.56 -2.41
N ILE A 199 -5.26 -15.11 -2.47
CA ILE A 199 -5.52 -16.55 -2.65
C ILE A 199 -6.63 -16.71 -3.68
N ALA A 200 -6.41 -17.54 -4.71
CA ALA A 200 -7.43 -17.94 -5.67
C ALA A 200 -7.64 -19.46 -5.61
N ILE A 201 -8.90 -19.88 -5.60
CA ILE A 201 -9.30 -21.29 -5.54
C ILE A 201 -10.11 -21.64 -6.78
N ALA A 202 -9.70 -22.67 -7.51
CA ALA A 202 -10.40 -23.15 -8.69
C ALA A 202 -11.68 -23.93 -8.32
N PRO A 203 -12.70 -23.98 -9.19
CA PRO A 203 -13.98 -24.67 -8.97
C PRO A 203 -13.89 -26.10 -8.46
N LYS A 204 -12.89 -26.87 -8.91
CA LYS A 204 -12.69 -28.27 -8.52
C LYS A 204 -12.36 -28.51 -7.05
N LEU A 205 -12.00 -27.44 -6.31
CA LEU A 205 -11.71 -27.47 -4.86
C LEU A 205 -12.79 -26.79 -4.03
N THR A 206 -13.85 -26.28 -4.64
CA THR A 206 -14.95 -25.62 -3.94
C THR A 206 -16.17 -26.53 -3.84
N ALA A 207 -16.97 -26.35 -2.80
CA ALA A 207 -18.13 -27.17 -2.53
C ALA A 207 -19.25 -27.01 -3.58
N ASN A 208 -19.35 -25.82 -4.19
CA ASN A 208 -20.41 -25.45 -5.14
C ASN A 208 -19.93 -25.31 -6.58
N GLY A 209 -18.65 -25.53 -6.86
CA GLY A 209 -18.09 -25.44 -8.21
C GLY A 209 -17.84 -24.01 -8.71
N HIS A 210 -17.76 -23.03 -7.83
CA HIS A 210 -17.46 -21.65 -8.16
C HIS A 210 -16.02 -21.29 -7.77
N ALA A 211 -15.34 -20.45 -8.57
CA ALA A 211 -14.02 -19.95 -8.18
C ALA A 211 -14.13 -18.96 -7.01
N LEU A 212 -13.12 -18.94 -6.15
CA LEU A 212 -13.02 -18.02 -5.01
C LEU A 212 -11.76 -17.16 -5.11
N LEU A 213 -11.83 -15.92 -4.61
CA LEU A 213 -10.70 -15.01 -4.49
C LEU A 213 -10.69 -14.34 -3.11
N LEU A 214 -9.54 -14.43 -2.42
CA LEU A 214 -9.22 -13.60 -1.26
C LEU A 214 -8.45 -12.36 -1.70
N ILE A 215 -8.92 -11.19 -1.29
CA ILE A 215 -8.30 -9.88 -1.46
C ILE A 215 -7.96 -9.34 -0.08
N ASN A 216 -6.68 -9.29 0.28
CA ASN A 216 -6.26 -8.91 1.62
C ASN A 216 -4.96 -8.09 1.62
N PRO A 217 -5.01 -6.78 1.27
CA PRO A 217 -3.87 -5.88 1.39
C PRO A 217 -3.50 -5.63 2.86
N HIS A 218 -2.20 -5.68 3.14
CA HIS A 218 -1.62 -5.24 4.40
C HIS A 218 -0.95 -3.89 4.21
N THR A 219 -1.72 -2.83 4.36
CA THR A 219 -1.25 -1.45 4.24
C THR A 219 -1.58 -0.67 5.51
N SER A 220 -1.19 0.60 5.57
CA SER A 220 -1.66 1.48 6.63
C SER A 220 -3.18 1.44 6.72
N PHE A 221 -3.73 1.40 7.94
CA PHE A 221 -5.16 1.49 8.15
C PHE A 221 -5.67 2.83 7.60
N PHE A 222 -6.90 2.85 7.12
CA PHE A 222 -7.52 4.02 6.53
C PHE A 222 -6.82 4.55 5.26
N PHE A 223 -5.96 3.74 4.64
CA PHE A 223 -5.29 4.10 3.38
C PHE A 223 -6.23 4.03 2.18
N ARG A 224 -7.32 3.29 2.29
CA ARG A 224 -8.25 3.02 1.19
C ARG A 224 -9.68 3.37 1.55
N SER A 225 -10.42 3.86 0.54
CA SER A 225 -11.87 3.92 0.47
C SER A 225 -12.41 2.60 -0.09
N GLU A 226 -13.59 2.21 0.31
CA GLU A 226 -14.33 1.09 -0.27
C GLU A 226 -15.57 1.62 -0.98
N LEU A 227 -15.78 1.24 -2.23
CA LEU A 227 -16.95 1.69 -2.99
C LEU A 227 -17.27 0.79 -4.19
N GLN A 228 -18.49 0.97 -4.74
CA GLN A 228 -18.89 0.49 -6.05
C GLN A 228 -19.03 1.65 -7.03
N MET A 229 -18.61 1.45 -8.28
CA MET A 229 -18.87 2.38 -9.36
C MET A 229 -19.44 1.65 -10.57
N SER A 230 -20.45 2.24 -11.20
CA SER A 230 -21.14 1.67 -12.35
C SER A 230 -21.55 2.73 -13.37
N SER A 231 -21.64 2.34 -14.65
CA SER A 231 -22.12 3.19 -15.74
C SER A 231 -22.89 2.40 -16.80
N ASP A 232 -23.66 3.12 -17.62
CA ASP A 232 -24.35 2.50 -18.77
C ASP A 232 -23.35 2.17 -19.91
N GLU A 233 -22.06 2.53 -19.78
CA GLU A 233 -20.97 2.17 -20.69
C GLU A 233 -20.27 0.86 -20.32
N GLY A 234 -20.86 0.07 -19.41
CA GLY A 234 -20.42 -1.28 -19.03
C GLY A 234 -19.42 -1.33 -17.89
N LEU A 235 -19.21 -0.23 -17.17
CA LEU A 235 -18.51 -0.25 -15.90
C LEU A 235 -19.45 -0.77 -14.81
N ASP A 236 -18.98 -1.70 -13.98
CA ASP A 236 -19.67 -2.13 -12.75
C ASP A 236 -18.66 -2.88 -11.89
N ALA A 237 -17.97 -2.17 -11.02
CA ALA A 237 -16.89 -2.72 -10.21
C ALA A 237 -16.95 -2.25 -8.76
N TYR A 238 -16.57 -3.14 -7.85
CA TYR A 238 -16.53 -2.94 -6.41
C TYR A 238 -15.14 -3.25 -5.86
N GLY A 239 -14.70 -2.51 -4.87
CA GLY A 239 -13.48 -2.83 -4.14
C GLY A 239 -12.80 -1.65 -3.49
N ALA A 240 -11.53 -1.85 -3.16
CA ALA A 240 -10.70 -0.88 -2.49
C ALA A 240 -10.04 0.10 -3.48
N VAL A 241 -10.13 1.38 -3.13
CA VAL A 241 -9.58 2.51 -3.88
C VAL A 241 -8.62 3.27 -2.97
N THR A 242 -7.45 3.61 -3.45
CA THR A 242 -6.60 4.54 -2.70
C THR A 242 -7.21 5.94 -2.77
N TRP A 243 -7.36 6.59 -1.62
CA TRP A 243 -8.03 7.90 -1.53
C TRP A 243 -7.55 8.89 -2.59
N GLY A 244 -8.48 9.35 -3.41
CA GLY A 244 -8.25 10.28 -4.51
C GLY A 244 -7.98 9.63 -5.87
N GLN A 245 -7.75 8.33 -5.98
CA GLN A 245 -7.76 7.63 -7.26
C GLN A 245 -9.20 7.43 -7.75
N PHE A 246 -9.37 7.29 -9.07
CA PHE A 246 -10.70 7.16 -9.69
C PHE A 246 -10.94 5.81 -10.38
N PHE A 247 -10.29 4.77 -9.90
CA PHE A 247 -10.43 3.39 -10.38
C PHE A 247 -10.35 2.41 -9.21
N ILE A 248 -10.97 1.24 -9.34
CA ILE A 248 -10.83 0.17 -8.35
C ILE A 248 -9.41 -0.40 -8.44
N TYR A 249 -8.61 -0.16 -7.40
CA TYR A 249 -7.21 -0.60 -7.36
C TYR A 249 -7.12 -2.11 -7.25
N GLN A 250 -7.90 -2.72 -6.37
CA GLN A 250 -8.10 -4.16 -6.21
C GLN A 250 -9.53 -4.44 -5.77
N GLY A 251 -10.13 -5.42 -6.37
CA GLY A 251 -11.54 -5.70 -6.18
C GLY A 251 -12.07 -6.67 -7.23
N PHE A 252 -13.31 -6.49 -7.60
CA PHE A 252 -13.98 -7.37 -8.54
C PHE A 252 -15.07 -6.62 -9.32
N ASN A 253 -15.47 -7.21 -10.42
CA ASN A 253 -16.68 -6.86 -11.15
C ASN A 253 -17.59 -8.11 -11.29
N LYS A 254 -18.59 -8.06 -12.11
CA LYS A 254 -19.53 -9.19 -12.30
C LYS A 254 -18.85 -10.50 -12.70
N HIS A 255 -17.68 -10.44 -13.33
CA HIS A 255 -17.07 -11.55 -14.05
C HIS A 255 -15.70 -11.93 -13.50
N ILE A 256 -14.92 -10.96 -13.05
CA ILE A 256 -13.52 -11.15 -12.65
C ILE A 256 -13.20 -10.47 -11.33
N GLY A 257 -12.17 -10.96 -10.65
CA GLY A 257 -11.55 -10.28 -9.52
C GLY A 257 -10.03 -10.28 -9.63
N TRP A 258 -9.42 -9.25 -9.03
CA TRP A 258 -7.98 -9.08 -9.01
C TRP A 258 -7.50 -8.56 -7.65
N MET A 259 -6.39 -9.12 -7.23
CA MET A 259 -5.67 -8.74 -6.01
C MET A 259 -4.22 -8.45 -6.34
N HIS A 260 -3.68 -7.37 -5.79
CA HIS A 260 -2.26 -7.01 -5.92
C HIS A 260 -1.51 -7.27 -4.61
N THR A 261 -0.41 -8.02 -4.70
CA THR A 261 0.53 -8.24 -3.60
C THR A 261 1.88 -7.65 -3.97
N SER A 262 2.60 -7.02 -3.02
CA SER A 262 3.95 -6.53 -3.29
C SER A 262 4.88 -7.68 -3.67
N THR A 263 5.80 -7.43 -4.60
CA THR A 263 6.76 -8.41 -5.13
C THR A 263 8.15 -8.22 -4.57
N GLY A 264 8.95 -9.29 -4.60
CA GLY A 264 10.39 -9.27 -4.42
C GLY A 264 11.17 -9.12 -5.74
N ALA A 265 10.52 -8.89 -6.89
CA ALA A 265 11.20 -8.66 -8.14
C ALA A 265 12.10 -7.40 -8.05
N ASP A 266 13.31 -7.52 -8.58
CA ASP A 266 14.23 -6.40 -8.69
C ASP A 266 13.90 -5.60 -9.95
N VAL A 267 13.32 -4.41 -9.79
CA VAL A 267 12.79 -3.56 -10.87
C VAL A 267 13.25 -2.11 -10.78
N VAL A 268 14.06 -1.80 -9.77
CA VAL A 268 14.65 -0.49 -9.53
C VAL A 268 16.16 -0.64 -9.52
N ASP A 269 16.83 -0.04 -10.51
CA ASP A 269 18.26 -0.21 -10.69
C ASP A 269 19.05 1.03 -10.37
N GLU A 270 20.23 0.82 -9.83
CA GLU A 270 21.20 1.87 -9.53
C GLU A 270 22.42 1.77 -10.47
N PHE A 271 22.78 2.92 -11.01
CA PHE A 271 23.92 3.05 -11.96
C PHE A 271 24.98 3.96 -11.38
N ALA A 272 26.20 3.42 -11.21
CA ALA A 272 27.35 4.15 -10.67
C ALA A 272 28.09 4.91 -11.79
N GLU A 273 27.82 6.20 -11.87
CA GLU A 273 28.29 7.10 -12.95
C GLU A 273 29.66 7.70 -12.64
N THR A 274 30.59 7.61 -13.56
CA THR A 274 31.89 8.29 -13.46
C THR A 274 31.79 9.69 -14.03
N ILE A 275 31.78 10.69 -13.16
CA ILE A 275 31.59 12.11 -13.53
C ILE A 275 32.91 12.78 -13.84
N GLN A 276 32.95 13.61 -14.90
CA GLN A 276 34.06 14.44 -15.30
C GLN A 276 33.61 15.88 -15.50
N ARG A 277 34.44 16.82 -15.09
CA ARG A 277 34.23 18.26 -15.36
C ARG A 277 35.16 18.71 -16.50
N LYS A 278 34.59 19.27 -17.57
CA LYS A 278 35.34 19.79 -18.73
C LYS A 278 34.74 21.11 -19.17
N GLY A 279 35.54 22.16 -19.20
CA GLY A 279 35.08 23.51 -19.59
C GLY A 279 33.93 24.02 -18.72
N GLY A 280 33.94 23.75 -17.41
CA GLY A 280 32.88 24.18 -16.48
C GLY A 280 31.59 23.33 -16.52
N LYS A 281 31.42 22.43 -17.50
CA LYS A 281 30.27 21.56 -17.67
C LYS A 281 30.55 20.17 -17.10
N LEU A 282 29.50 19.50 -16.67
CA LEU A 282 29.53 18.11 -16.16
C LEU A 282 29.22 17.13 -17.27
N PHE A 283 30.02 16.07 -17.31
CA PHE A 283 29.86 14.93 -18.19
C PHE A 283 29.98 13.64 -17.41
N TYR A 284 29.42 12.56 -17.92
CA TYR A 284 29.65 11.21 -17.43
C TYR A 284 30.22 10.30 -18.52
N ARG A 285 31.03 9.33 -18.12
CA ARG A 285 31.61 8.35 -19.04
C ARG A 285 30.52 7.35 -19.50
N TYR A 286 30.51 7.03 -20.79
CA TYR A 286 29.68 5.98 -21.36
C TYR A 286 30.40 5.29 -22.53
N GLY A 287 30.84 4.06 -22.34
CA GLY A 287 31.82 3.45 -23.22
C GLY A 287 33.10 4.27 -23.32
N ASP A 288 33.50 4.59 -24.54
CA ASP A 288 34.66 5.44 -24.87
C ASP A 288 34.28 6.93 -24.97
N ALA A 289 33.00 7.28 -24.79
CA ALA A 289 32.50 8.65 -24.97
C ALA A 289 32.19 9.33 -23.61
N LEU A 290 32.11 10.68 -23.68
CA LEU A 290 31.56 11.50 -22.62
C LEU A 290 30.19 12.02 -23.04
N ARG A 291 29.18 11.78 -22.22
CA ARG A 291 27.82 12.31 -22.39
C ARG A 291 27.58 13.45 -21.40
N PRO A 292 26.84 14.51 -21.77
CA PRO A 292 26.56 15.61 -20.86
C PRO A 292 25.60 15.18 -19.75
N VAL A 293 25.87 15.59 -18.52
CA VAL A 293 24.90 15.48 -17.41
C VAL A 293 23.78 16.50 -17.62
N THR A 294 22.55 16.06 -17.56
CA THR A 294 21.39 16.94 -17.59
C THR A 294 21.23 17.63 -16.24
N THR A 295 21.00 18.95 -16.29
CA THR A 295 20.82 19.77 -15.09
C THR A 295 19.50 20.52 -15.19
N ARG A 296 18.73 20.53 -14.09
CA ARG A 296 17.51 21.35 -13.97
C ARG A 296 17.37 21.92 -12.57
N GLU A 297 16.59 22.99 -12.43
CA GLU A 297 16.24 23.58 -11.15
C GLU A 297 14.89 23.04 -10.68
N ILE A 298 14.81 22.64 -9.39
CA ILE A 298 13.56 22.34 -8.69
C ILE A 298 13.38 23.39 -7.60
N SER A 299 12.21 24.05 -7.59
CA SER A 299 11.79 24.95 -6.53
C SER A 299 10.70 24.27 -5.71
N LEU A 300 10.85 24.28 -4.39
CA LEU A 300 9.91 23.71 -3.41
C LEU A 300 9.52 24.80 -2.42
N ALA A 301 8.22 25.02 -2.26
CA ALA A 301 7.69 25.93 -1.26
C ALA A 301 7.59 25.21 0.09
N VAL A 302 8.15 25.80 1.15
CA VAL A 302 8.23 25.20 2.49
C VAL A 302 7.53 26.11 3.49
N ARG A 303 6.51 25.60 4.17
CA ARG A 303 5.80 26.33 5.22
C ARG A 303 6.70 26.56 6.43
N GLN A 304 6.72 27.79 6.92
CA GLN A 304 7.42 28.20 8.11
C GLN A 304 6.51 28.14 9.36
N ALA A 305 7.10 28.30 10.54
CA ALA A 305 6.36 28.31 11.81
C ALA A 305 5.31 29.43 11.89
N ASP A 306 5.57 30.58 11.25
CA ASP A 306 4.64 31.72 11.15
C ASP A 306 3.60 31.55 10.03
N ARG A 307 3.51 30.37 9.43
CA ARG A 307 2.65 30.00 8.29
C ARG A 307 3.02 30.68 6.95
N SER A 308 4.06 31.49 6.88
CA SER A 308 4.62 31.96 5.59
C SER A 308 5.23 30.80 4.82
N ARG A 309 5.52 30.99 3.53
CA ARG A 309 6.21 30.02 2.69
C ARG A 309 7.51 30.59 2.18
N VAL A 310 8.56 29.78 2.22
CA VAL A 310 9.88 30.12 1.69
C VAL A 310 10.23 29.14 0.57
N GLU A 311 10.75 29.66 -0.53
CA GLU A 311 11.22 28.86 -1.67
C GLU A 311 12.59 28.26 -1.37
N ARG A 312 12.71 26.94 -1.51
CA ARG A 312 13.97 26.20 -1.47
C ARG A 312 14.30 25.72 -2.88
N ARG A 313 15.46 26.10 -3.40
CA ARG A 313 15.89 25.76 -4.76
C ARG A 313 17.00 24.75 -4.75
N PHE A 314 16.89 23.77 -5.65
CA PHE A 314 17.83 22.68 -5.81
C PHE A 314 18.23 22.56 -7.28
N THR A 315 19.54 22.61 -7.54
CA THR A 315 20.08 22.20 -8.83
C THR A 315 20.22 20.69 -8.84
N VAL A 316 19.39 19.99 -9.61
CA VAL A 316 19.38 18.52 -9.67
C VAL A 316 20.00 18.02 -10.96
N TYR A 317 20.52 16.80 -10.91
CA TYR A 317 21.30 16.18 -11.97
C TYR A 317 20.66 14.88 -12.44
N ALA A 318 20.81 14.56 -13.72
CA ALA A 318 20.39 13.29 -14.29
C ALA A 318 21.37 12.83 -15.38
N THR A 319 21.46 11.50 -15.54
CA THR A 319 22.06 10.83 -16.69
C THR A 319 20.97 10.21 -17.57
N HIS A 320 21.31 9.43 -18.57
CA HIS A 320 20.31 8.71 -19.34
C HIS A 320 19.67 7.55 -18.55
N HIS A 321 20.30 7.10 -17.47
CA HIS A 321 19.73 6.10 -16.57
C HIS A 321 18.65 6.68 -15.62
N GLY A 322 18.70 7.99 -15.35
CA GLY A 322 17.73 8.66 -14.49
C GLY A 322 18.33 9.73 -13.60
N PRO A 323 17.56 10.22 -12.61
CA PRO A 323 18.04 11.23 -11.66
C PRO A 323 19.15 10.68 -10.77
N VAL A 324 20.13 11.55 -10.46
CA VAL A 324 21.21 11.27 -9.50
C VAL A 324 20.67 11.47 -8.10
N VAL A 325 20.88 10.48 -7.22
CA VAL A 325 20.31 10.48 -5.87
C VAL A 325 21.35 10.56 -4.75
N ARG A 326 22.61 10.16 -5.00
CA ARG A 326 23.70 10.22 -4.02
C ARG A 326 25.09 10.13 -4.67
N ASN A 327 26.11 10.32 -3.86
CA ASN A 327 27.50 10.01 -4.18
C ASN A 327 27.95 8.83 -3.33
N GLU A 328 28.57 7.83 -3.95
CA GLU A 328 29.10 6.65 -3.27
C GLU A 328 30.46 6.28 -3.89
N GLY A 329 31.49 6.22 -3.06
CA GLY A 329 32.86 5.88 -3.53
C GLY A 329 33.40 6.81 -4.61
N GLY A 330 32.96 8.09 -4.67
CA GLY A 330 33.38 9.06 -5.67
C GLY A 330 32.63 8.98 -6.99
N LYS A 331 31.67 8.06 -7.11
CA LYS A 331 30.74 7.95 -8.26
C LYS A 331 29.37 8.52 -7.89
N TRP A 332 28.68 9.06 -8.90
CA TRP A 332 27.30 9.50 -8.71
C TRP A 332 26.35 8.32 -9.01
N ILE A 333 25.38 8.11 -8.15
CA ILE A 333 24.41 7.03 -8.32
C ILE A 333 23.15 7.61 -8.95
N ALA A 334 22.85 7.18 -10.17
CA ALA A 334 21.60 7.44 -10.87
C ALA A 334 20.63 6.27 -10.67
N VAL A 335 19.31 6.55 -10.63
CA VAL A 335 18.27 5.54 -10.40
C VAL A 335 17.35 5.43 -11.60
N ALA A 336 17.18 4.21 -12.11
CA ALA A 336 16.17 3.85 -13.09
C ALA A 336 15.03 3.06 -12.43
N LEU A 337 13.80 3.46 -12.72
CA LEU A 337 12.57 2.82 -12.24
C LEU A 337 11.44 3.02 -13.26
N MET A 338 10.31 2.35 -13.05
CA MET A 338 9.11 2.58 -13.84
C MET A 338 8.57 3.99 -13.59
N ASN A 339 8.60 4.83 -14.62
CA ASN A 339 8.01 6.17 -14.56
C ASN A 339 7.22 6.46 -15.85
N THR A 340 6.09 5.77 -15.97
CA THR A 340 5.20 5.84 -17.14
C THR A 340 3.76 6.14 -16.71
N PRO A 341 3.46 7.35 -16.18
CA PRO A 341 2.17 7.68 -15.57
C PRO A 341 0.97 7.45 -16.48
N LEU A 342 1.08 7.84 -17.76
CA LEU A 342 -0.02 7.72 -18.72
C LEU A 342 -0.37 6.24 -19.02
N PRO A 343 0.56 5.35 -19.41
CA PRO A 343 0.27 3.92 -19.52
C PRO A 343 -0.24 3.30 -18.22
N ALA A 344 0.28 3.73 -17.07
CA ALA A 344 -0.14 3.21 -15.77
C ALA A 344 -1.60 3.54 -15.45
N LEU A 345 -2.03 4.78 -15.71
CA LEU A 345 -3.43 5.18 -15.52
C LEU A 345 -4.36 4.45 -16.51
N GLN A 346 -3.93 4.28 -17.78
CA GLN A 346 -4.68 3.49 -18.76
C GLN A 346 -4.84 2.04 -18.32
N GLN A 347 -3.77 1.39 -17.88
CA GLN A 347 -3.81 0.02 -17.38
C GLN A 347 -4.75 -0.12 -16.18
N SER A 348 -4.65 0.77 -15.21
CA SER A 348 -5.47 0.75 -14.00
C SER A 348 -6.97 0.89 -14.30
N TRP A 349 -7.34 1.82 -15.18
CA TRP A 349 -8.72 2.00 -15.59
C TRP A 349 -9.26 0.82 -16.40
N LEU A 350 -8.54 0.42 -17.47
CA LEU A 350 -9.00 -0.63 -18.37
C LEU A 350 -9.10 -2.00 -17.69
N ARG A 351 -8.26 -2.26 -16.69
CA ARG A 351 -8.35 -3.45 -15.83
C ARG A 351 -9.70 -3.52 -15.11
N THR A 352 -10.18 -2.40 -14.59
CA THR A 352 -11.47 -2.31 -13.89
C THR A 352 -12.66 -2.73 -14.77
N LYS A 353 -12.53 -2.58 -16.11
CA LYS A 353 -13.57 -2.93 -17.10
C LYS A 353 -13.31 -4.26 -17.83
N ALA A 354 -12.24 -4.97 -17.55
CA ALA A 354 -12.00 -6.27 -18.16
C ALA A 354 -13.06 -7.29 -17.68
N ASN A 355 -13.57 -8.12 -18.59
CA ASN A 355 -14.66 -9.06 -18.32
C ASN A 355 -14.27 -10.53 -18.39
N ASP A 356 -13.02 -10.81 -18.76
CA ASP A 356 -12.45 -12.16 -18.78
C ASP A 356 -10.92 -12.11 -18.72
N LEU A 357 -10.31 -13.28 -18.58
CA LEU A 357 -8.86 -13.41 -18.50
C LEU A 357 -8.14 -12.89 -19.76
N ALA A 358 -8.71 -13.10 -20.95
CA ALA A 358 -8.09 -12.64 -22.20
C ALA A 358 -8.07 -11.11 -22.29
N ALA A 359 -9.15 -10.45 -21.91
CA ALA A 359 -9.21 -8.98 -21.80
C ALA A 359 -8.25 -8.46 -20.73
N TYR A 360 -8.18 -9.13 -19.57
CA TYR A 360 -7.25 -8.79 -18.49
C TYR A 360 -5.78 -8.88 -18.97
N MET A 361 -5.39 -9.98 -19.63
CA MET A 361 -4.05 -10.17 -20.18
C MET A 361 -3.69 -9.12 -21.23
N LYS A 362 -4.66 -8.73 -22.08
CA LYS A 362 -4.46 -7.64 -23.06
C LYS A 362 -4.17 -6.31 -22.37
N VAL A 363 -4.82 -6.02 -21.25
CA VAL A 363 -4.55 -4.83 -20.44
C VAL A 363 -3.18 -4.92 -19.77
N ALA A 364 -2.76 -6.08 -19.31
CA ALA A 364 -1.43 -6.30 -18.71
C ALA A 364 -0.28 -6.00 -19.71
N GLU A 365 -0.51 -6.04 -21.04
CA GLU A 365 0.48 -5.68 -22.06
C GLU A 365 0.88 -4.20 -22.08
N PHE A 366 0.16 -3.32 -21.35
CA PHE A 366 0.67 -1.97 -21.06
C PHE A 366 1.99 -2.00 -20.26
N LYS A 367 2.23 -3.10 -19.52
CA LYS A 367 3.45 -3.30 -18.72
C LYS A 367 3.75 -2.13 -17.78
N ALA A 368 2.73 -1.63 -17.13
CA ALA A 368 2.80 -0.46 -16.27
C ALA A 368 2.46 -0.79 -14.80
N ASN A 369 2.98 -1.93 -14.33
CA ASN A 369 2.95 -2.37 -12.94
C ASN A 369 4.30 -3.03 -12.64
N SER A 370 5.14 -2.38 -11.84
CA SER A 370 6.51 -2.80 -11.54
C SER A 370 6.62 -3.57 -10.23
N SER A 371 5.86 -3.22 -9.21
CA SER A 371 6.11 -3.70 -7.84
C SER A 371 5.01 -4.60 -7.28
N ASN A 372 4.05 -5.05 -8.13
CA ASN A 372 2.97 -5.90 -7.65
C ASN A 372 2.78 -7.16 -8.50
N ASN A 373 2.68 -8.30 -7.81
CA ASN A 373 2.09 -9.51 -8.37
C ASN A 373 0.56 -9.33 -8.50
N THR A 374 -0.07 -10.13 -9.34
CA THR A 374 -1.53 -10.19 -9.46
C THR A 374 -2.03 -11.60 -9.21
N ILE A 375 -3.01 -11.74 -8.34
CA ILE A 375 -3.82 -12.96 -8.17
C ILE A 375 -5.19 -12.67 -8.79
N TYR A 376 -5.66 -13.56 -9.65
CA TYR A 376 -6.86 -13.40 -10.46
C TYR A 376 -7.77 -14.60 -10.31
N ALA A 377 -9.10 -14.38 -10.34
CA ALA A 377 -10.11 -15.41 -10.51
C ALA A 377 -11.29 -14.87 -11.34
N ASP A 378 -12.05 -15.77 -12.00
CA ASP A 378 -13.22 -15.38 -12.82
C ASP A 378 -14.39 -16.37 -12.74
N ASP A 379 -15.56 -15.94 -13.32
CA ASP A 379 -16.80 -16.72 -13.40
C ASP A 379 -16.74 -17.91 -14.36
N LYS A 380 -15.68 -18.01 -15.19
CA LYS A 380 -15.39 -19.17 -16.04
C LYS A 380 -14.55 -20.22 -15.35
N GLY A 381 -14.21 -19.96 -14.07
CA GLY A 381 -13.41 -20.88 -13.23
C GLY A 381 -11.90 -20.77 -13.43
N ASN A 382 -11.42 -19.76 -14.15
CA ASN A 382 -9.98 -19.53 -14.27
C ASN A 382 -9.42 -18.92 -13.00
N ILE A 383 -8.22 -19.36 -12.64
CA ILE A 383 -7.36 -18.72 -11.64
C ILE A 383 -5.98 -18.46 -12.24
N ALA A 384 -5.39 -17.31 -11.94
CA ALA A 384 -4.08 -16.96 -12.47
C ALA A 384 -3.20 -16.23 -11.46
N TYR A 385 -1.88 -16.41 -11.61
CA TYR A 385 -0.84 -15.61 -10.99
C TYR A 385 -0.05 -14.92 -12.09
N LEU A 386 0.14 -13.62 -11.95
CA LEU A 386 1.02 -12.84 -12.81
C LEU A 386 2.06 -12.14 -11.93
N HIS A 387 3.32 -12.31 -12.30
CA HIS A 387 4.41 -11.50 -11.76
C HIS A 387 4.27 -10.05 -12.24
N PRO A 388 5.03 -9.06 -11.73
CA PRO A 388 5.01 -7.70 -12.27
C PRO A 388 5.13 -7.67 -13.78
N GLN A 389 4.40 -6.75 -14.41
CA GLN A 389 4.40 -6.65 -15.87
C GLN A 389 5.55 -5.77 -16.39
N PHE A 390 6.00 -4.81 -15.59
CA PHE A 390 7.18 -4.01 -15.90
C PHE A 390 8.42 -4.67 -15.32
N ILE A 391 9.11 -5.47 -16.11
CA ILE A 391 10.38 -6.08 -15.73
C ILE A 391 11.42 -5.71 -16.79
N PRO A 392 12.44 -4.93 -16.45
CA PRO A 392 13.53 -4.61 -17.39
C PRO A 392 14.26 -5.86 -17.84
N LYS A 393 14.50 -5.99 -19.14
CA LYS A 393 15.38 -7.02 -19.68
C LYS A 393 16.82 -6.60 -19.47
N ARG A 394 17.57 -7.37 -18.71
CA ARG A 394 18.94 -7.07 -18.28
C ARG A 394 19.92 -8.17 -18.70
N ASN A 395 21.19 -7.84 -18.66
CA ASN A 395 22.27 -8.80 -18.83
C ASN A 395 22.55 -9.49 -17.48
N ASP A 396 22.19 -10.77 -17.37
CA ASP A 396 22.22 -11.55 -16.11
C ASP A 396 23.63 -11.81 -15.54
N ARG A 397 24.69 -11.42 -16.28
CA ARG A 397 26.08 -11.46 -15.76
C ARG A 397 26.32 -10.43 -14.66
N PHE A 398 25.53 -9.33 -14.60
CA PHE A 398 25.63 -8.27 -13.60
C PHE A 398 24.68 -8.53 -12.43
N ASP A 399 25.05 -8.02 -11.28
CA ASP A 399 24.23 -8.03 -10.05
C ASP A 399 23.56 -6.68 -9.86
N TYR A 400 22.29 -6.56 -10.28
CA TYR A 400 21.52 -5.31 -10.20
C TYR A 400 20.94 -5.04 -8.80
N THR A 401 21.10 -5.95 -7.85
CA THR A 401 20.80 -5.67 -6.44
C THR A 401 21.79 -4.67 -5.81
N LYS A 402 22.84 -4.32 -6.56
CA LYS A 402 23.89 -3.35 -6.20
C LYS A 402 24.08 -2.37 -7.36
N PRO A 403 24.64 -1.18 -7.13
CA PRO A 403 24.95 -0.24 -8.22
C PRO A 403 25.87 -0.89 -9.26
N VAL A 404 25.43 -0.94 -10.53
CA VAL A 404 26.23 -1.41 -11.67
C VAL A 404 27.01 -0.26 -12.31
N ASP A 405 28.08 -0.55 -13.08
CA ASP A 405 28.86 0.52 -13.74
C ASP A 405 28.05 1.18 -14.86
N GLY A 406 27.48 2.37 -14.62
CA GLY A 406 26.74 3.15 -15.61
C GLY A 406 27.56 3.60 -16.84
N GLY A 407 28.89 3.46 -16.78
CA GLY A 407 29.77 3.69 -17.92
C GLY A 407 29.93 2.47 -18.84
N ASP A 408 29.45 1.31 -18.50
CA ASP A 408 29.45 0.10 -19.37
C ASP A 408 28.09 -0.02 -20.09
N PRO A 409 28.00 0.16 -21.43
CA PRO A 409 26.74 0.01 -22.16
C PRO A 409 26.07 -1.35 -22.01
N ALA A 410 26.79 -2.39 -21.57
CA ALA A 410 26.23 -3.73 -21.36
C ALA A 410 25.34 -3.82 -20.10
N THR A 411 25.36 -2.81 -19.25
CA THR A 411 24.47 -2.70 -18.08
C THR A 411 23.12 -2.05 -18.41
N ASP A 412 22.96 -1.42 -19.58
CA ASP A 412 21.71 -0.77 -19.97
C ASP A 412 20.55 -1.76 -20.06
N TRP A 413 19.35 -1.28 -19.77
CA TRP A 413 18.12 -2.01 -20.02
C TRP A 413 17.90 -2.22 -21.53
N GLN A 414 17.61 -3.46 -21.90
CA GLN A 414 17.37 -3.87 -23.29
C GLN A 414 15.85 -3.94 -23.61
N GLY A 415 15.07 -3.00 -23.07
CA GLY A 415 13.61 -3.00 -23.13
C GLY A 415 13.00 -3.76 -21.95
N LEU A 416 11.75 -4.21 -22.11
CA LEU A 416 10.99 -4.95 -21.10
C LEU A 416 10.84 -6.42 -21.52
N LEU A 417 10.77 -7.31 -20.54
CA LEU A 417 10.46 -8.72 -20.78
C LEU A 417 9.02 -8.87 -21.32
N PRO A 418 8.77 -9.82 -22.23
CA PRO A 418 7.42 -10.30 -22.52
C PRO A 418 6.77 -10.90 -21.29
N LEU A 419 5.44 -10.81 -21.16
CA LEU A 419 4.71 -11.31 -19.98
C LEU A 419 4.94 -12.82 -19.75
N ASP A 420 5.04 -13.60 -20.83
CA ASP A 420 5.29 -15.04 -20.80
C ASP A 420 6.72 -15.42 -20.38
N LYS A 421 7.63 -14.44 -20.21
CA LYS A 421 9.01 -14.65 -19.74
C LYS A 421 9.19 -14.32 -18.27
N ALA A 422 8.17 -13.77 -17.61
CA ALA A 422 8.11 -13.62 -16.17
C ALA A 422 7.40 -14.83 -15.53
N PRO A 423 7.62 -15.14 -14.24
CA PRO A 423 6.87 -16.17 -13.54
C PRO A 423 5.36 -15.93 -13.64
N HIS A 424 4.62 -16.92 -14.09
CA HIS A 424 3.17 -16.87 -14.20
C HIS A 424 2.57 -18.26 -14.03
N LEU A 425 1.30 -18.30 -13.63
CA LEU A 425 0.51 -19.52 -13.53
C LEU A 425 -0.87 -19.30 -14.15
N LEU A 426 -1.38 -20.32 -14.82
CA LEU A 426 -2.74 -20.34 -15.33
C LEU A 426 -3.35 -21.72 -15.05
N ASN A 427 -4.40 -21.77 -14.24
CA ASN A 427 -5.14 -22.98 -13.92
C ASN A 427 -4.26 -24.17 -13.50
N PRO A 428 -3.37 -24.02 -12.51
CA PRO A 428 -2.47 -25.10 -12.11
C PRO A 428 -3.24 -26.35 -11.65
N PRO A 429 -2.68 -27.57 -11.90
CA PRO A 429 -3.32 -28.82 -11.47
C PRO A 429 -3.63 -28.89 -9.97
N THR A 430 -2.86 -28.24 -9.10
CA THR A 430 -3.16 -28.11 -7.67
C THR A 430 -4.53 -27.49 -7.38
N GLY A 431 -5.00 -26.56 -8.23
CA GLY A 431 -6.32 -25.93 -8.11
C GLY A 431 -6.36 -24.77 -7.13
N TRP A 432 -5.23 -24.31 -6.63
CA TRP A 432 -5.12 -23.09 -5.85
C TRP A 432 -3.85 -22.32 -6.22
N ILE A 433 -3.89 -21.04 -6.02
CA ILE A 433 -2.78 -20.10 -6.17
C ILE A 433 -2.78 -19.17 -4.97
N PHE A 434 -1.59 -18.84 -4.45
CA PHE A 434 -1.44 -17.77 -3.46
C PHE A 434 -0.21 -16.92 -3.72
N ASN A 435 -0.18 -15.74 -3.12
CA ASN A 435 1.03 -14.97 -2.85
C ASN A 435 0.86 -14.19 -1.53
N THR A 436 1.91 -14.20 -0.73
CA THR A 436 2.00 -13.53 0.57
C THR A 436 3.23 -12.59 0.62
N ASN A 437 3.59 -11.98 -0.49
CA ASN A 437 4.81 -11.18 -0.70
C ASN A 437 6.09 -12.02 -0.58
N ASP A 438 5.97 -13.28 -0.86
CA ASP A 438 7.06 -14.24 -0.99
C ASP A 438 7.37 -14.50 -2.47
N TRP A 439 8.34 -15.35 -2.70
CA TRP A 439 8.73 -15.74 -4.05
C TRP A 439 7.61 -16.47 -4.82
N PRO A 440 7.63 -16.46 -6.17
CA PRO A 440 6.60 -17.14 -6.95
C PRO A 440 6.74 -18.68 -6.96
N TYR A 441 7.83 -19.22 -6.43
CA TYR A 441 8.24 -20.63 -6.59
C TYR A 441 7.54 -21.58 -5.60
N SER A 442 6.65 -21.07 -4.74
CA SER A 442 5.73 -21.85 -3.89
C SER A 442 4.25 -21.52 -4.13
N ALA A 443 3.93 -20.63 -5.07
CA ALA A 443 2.60 -20.05 -5.28
C ALA A 443 1.50 -21.05 -5.61
N ALA A 444 1.82 -22.28 -6.07
CA ALA A 444 0.89 -23.36 -6.39
C ALA A 444 1.43 -24.74 -5.95
N GLY A 445 2.21 -24.78 -4.88
CA GLY A 445 2.83 -26.02 -4.39
C GLY A 445 3.70 -26.71 -5.46
N PRO A 446 3.47 -28.00 -5.77
CA PRO A 446 4.26 -28.74 -6.75
C PRO A 446 4.16 -28.19 -8.19
N ASP A 447 3.09 -27.45 -8.50
CA ASP A 447 2.84 -26.87 -9.83
C ASP A 447 3.37 -25.43 -9.94
N SER A 448 4.13 -24.96 -8.96
CA SER A 448 4.75 -23.62 -8.97
C SER A 448 5.81 -23.48 -10.07
N PRO A 449 6.08 -22.27 -10.55
CA PRO A 449 7.22 -21.99 -11.40
C PRO A 449 8.52 -22.52 -10.78
N LYS A 450 9.53 -22.81 -11.59
CA LYS A 450 10.84 -23.28 -11.08
C LYS A 450 11.85 -22.15 -11.13
N GLN A 451 12.48 -21.84 -10.00
CA GLN A 451 13.47 -20.76 -9.90
C GLN A 451 14.58 -20.86 -10.96
N ALA A 452 15.01 -22.08 -11.27
CA ALA A 452 16.06 -22.32 -12.27
C ALA A 452 15.70 -21.92 -13.70
N ASP A 453 14.40 -21.69 -14.00
CA ASP A 453 13.93 -21.30 -15.34
C ASP A 453 13.96 -19.79 -15.55
N TYR A 454 14.31 -19.01 -14.52
CA TYR A 454 14.24 -17.54 -14.55
C TYR A 454 15.56 -16.89 -14.13
N PRO A 455 15.85 -15.68 -14.64
CA PRO A 455 16.95 -14.87 -14.13
C PRO A 455 16.81 -14.59 -12.64
N ARG A 456 17.93 -14.43 -11.94
CA ARG A 456 17.96 -14.20 -10.49
C ARG A 456 17.25 -12.92 -10.02
N TYR A 457 17.11 -11.92 -10.88
CA TYR A 457 16.42 -10.68 -10.59
C TYR A 457 14.88 -10.80 -10.57
N MET A 458 14.33 -11.98 -10.86
CA MET A 458 12.88 -12.21 -10.75
C MET A 458 12.40 -12.26 -9.29
N ASP A 459 13.26 -12.62 -8.37
CA ASP A 459 12.93 -12.60 -6.95
C ASP A 459 14.17 -12.43 -6.09
N THR A 460 14.06 -11.55 -5.07
CA THR A 460 15.13 -11.23 -4.13
C THR A 460 14.76 -11.51 -2.66
N VAL A 461 13.53 -11.99 -2.38
CA VAL A 461 13.03 -12.10 -0.99
C VAL A 461 12.91 -13.52 -0.44
N GLY A 462 12.70 -14.52 -1.30
CA GLY A 462 12.52 -15.91 -0.88
C GLY A 462 11.15 -16.20 -0.23
N GLU A 463 11.04 -17.39 0.36
CA GLU A 463 9.84 -17.83 1.08
C GLU A 463 9.74 -17.20 2.47
N ASN A 464 8.54 -16.85 2.90
CA ASN A 464 8.31 -16.30 4.23
C ASN A 464 7.32 -17.17 5.07
N PRO A 465 7.19 -16.93 6.40
CA PRO A 465 6.31 -17.74 7.24
C PRO A 465 4.83 -17.69 6.83
N ARG A 466 4.33 -16.61 6.20
CA ARG A 466 2.96 -16.56 5.68
C ARG A 466 2.77 -17.48 4.48
N GLY A 467 3.77 -17.64 3.60
CA GLY A 467 3.75 -18.58 2.49
C GLY A 467 3.65 -20.02 2.98
N LEU A 468 4.43 -20.38 4.03
CA LEU A 468 4.32 -21.67 4.71
C LEU A 468 2.92 -21.87 5.32
N HIS A 469 2.34 -20.81 5.90
CA HIS A 469 0.99 -20.85 6.46
C HIS A 469 -0.07 -21.01 5.37
N ALA A 470 0.00 -20.25 4.28
CA ALA A 470 -0.91 -20.37 3.15
C ALA A 470 -0.89 -21.80 2.57
N THR A 471 0.29 -22.35 2.34
CA THR A 471 0.45 -23.75 1.92
C THR A 471 -0.23 -24.72 2.88
N ARG A 472 -0.09 -24.53 4.20
CA ARG A 472 -0.71 -25.36 5.23
C ARG A 472 -2.24 -25.35 5.17
N VAL A 473 -2.87 -24.19 5.03
CA VAL A 473 -4.35 -24.09 5.02
C VAL A 473 -4.98 -24.48 3.69
N LEU A 474 -4.20 -24.53 2.61
CA LEU A 474 -4.66 -24.85 1.26
C LEU A 474 -4.46 -26.33 0.91
N THR A 475 -3.36 -26.95 1.38
CA THR A 475 -2.99 -28.31 0.97
C THR A 475 -3.99 -29.35 1.46
N GLY A 476 -4.45 -30.22 0.55
CA GLY A 476 -5.31 -31.37 0.84
C GLY A 476 -6.80 -31.04 1.01
N ARG A 477 -7.17 -29.78 0.99
CA ARG A 477 -8.56 -29.33 1.14
C ARG A 477 -9.30 -29.33 -0.21
N ARG A 478 -10.61 -29.71 -0.20
CA ARG A 478 -11.43 -29.90 -1.40
C ARG A 478 -12.89 -29.44 -1.24
N ASP A 479 -13.18 -28.64 -0.24
CA ASP A 479 -14.54 -28.25 0.14
C ASP A 479 -14.63 -26.77 0.48
N PHE A 480 -13.84 -25.95 -0.22
CA PHE A 480 -13.83 -24.52 0.04
C PHE A 480 -15.21 -23.90 -0.24
N THR A 481 -15.61 -23.03 0.65
CA THR A 481 -16.72 -22.09 0.52
C THR A 481 -16.22 -20.68 0.79
N LEU A 482 -17.02 -19.67 0.50
CA LEU A 482 -16.70 -18.29 0.88
C LEU A 482 -16.36 -18.19 2.38
N ALA A 483 -17.21 -18.78 3.26
CA ALA A 483 -16.97 -18.76 4.70
C ALA A 483 -15.67 -19.47 5.09
N SER A 484 -15.39 -20.62 4.52
CA SER A 484 -14.20 -21.38 4.89
C SER A 484 -12.90 -20.80 4.32
N LEU A 485 -12.96 -19.97 3.29
CA LEU A 485 -11.82 -19.19 2.83
C LEU A 485 -11.56 -17.98 3.77
N ILE A 486 -12.62 -17.39 4.35
CA ILE A 486 -12.49 -16.42 5.45
C ILE A 486 -11.80 -17.08 6.64
N ASP A 487 -12.25 -18.27 7.07
CA ASP A 487 -11.63 -19.01 8.18
C ASP A 487 -10.15 -19.29 7.91
N ALA A 488 -9.77 -19.62 6.67
CA ALA A 488 -8.39 -19.83 6.29
C ALA A 488 -7.56 -18.53 6.36
N ALA A 489 -8.14 -17.39 5.94
CA ALA A 489 -7.48 -16.08 6.03
C ALA A 489 -7.26 -15.63 7.48
N PHE A 490 -8.06 -16.12 8.42
CA PHE A 490 -7.97 -15.84 9.85
C PHE A 490 -7.51 -17.08 10.67
N ASP A 491 -6.87 -18.09 10.04
CA ASP A 491 -6.30 -19.21 10.81
C ASP A 491 -5.24 -18.68 11.80
N PRO A 492 -5.32 -19.06 13.09
CA PRO A 492 -4.50 -18.46 14.14
C PRO A 492 -3.07 -19.00 14.23
N TYR A 493 -2.67 -19.96 13.40
CA TYR A 493 -1.36 -20.61 13.50
C TYR A 493 -0.19 -19.67 13.16
N LEU A 494 0.93 -19.81 13.87
CA LEU A 494 2.12 -18.98 13.76
C LEU A 494 3.36 -19.83 13.41
N PRO A 495 3.61 -20.09 12.12
CA PRO A 495 4.71 -20.97 11.68
C PRO A 495 6.10 -20.54 12.15
N ALA A 496 6.35 -19.20 12.24
CA ALA A 496 7.63 -18.71 12.71
C ALA A 496 7.94 -19.18 14.15
N PHE A 497 6.97 -19.14 15.05
CA PHE A 497 7.16 -19.61 16.43
C PHE A 497 7.21 -21.14 16.50
N ALA A 498 6.45 -21.84 15.66
CA ALA A 498 6.56 -23.31 15.59
C ALA A 498 7.97 -23.77 15.17
N ARG A 499 8.68 -23.00 14.38
CA ARG A 499 10.09 -23.24 14.02
C ARG A 499 11.07 -22.82 15.14
N GLN A 500 10.86 -21.65 15.74
CA GLN A 500 11.85 -21.03 16.63
C GLN A 500 11.80 -21.53 18.07
N LEU A 501 10.60 -21.75 18.63
CA LEU A 501 10.45 -22.09 20.05
C LEU A 501 11.02 -23.45 20.45
N PRO A 502 10.96 -24.52 19.62
CA PRO A 502 11.65 -25.76 19.94
C PRO A 502 13.15 -25.59 20.19
N ILE A 503 13.80 -24.67 19.46
CA ILE A 503 15.24 -24.37 19.62
C ILE A 503 15.49 -23.67 20.97
N LEU A 504 14.69 -22.64 21.29
CA LEU A 504 14.77 -21.97 22.60
C LEU A 504 14.54 -22.95 23.76
N ILE A 505 13.58 -23.86 23.64
CA ILE A 505 13.29 -24.85 24.68
C ILE A 505 14.45 -25.83 24.84
N ALA A 506 15.06 -26.28 23.75
CA ALA A 506 16.25 -27.15 23.80
C ALA A 506 17.43 -26.43 24.44
N ASP A 507 17.67 -25.14 24.15
CA ASP A 507 18.70 -24.33 24.79
C ASP A 507 18.51 -24.24 26.32
N TYR A 508 17.25 -24.04 26.75
CA TYR A 508 16.89 -24.01 28.15
C TYR A 508 17.14 -25.41 28.84
N ASP A 509 16.73 -26.48 28.16
CA ASP A 509 16.89 -27.84 28.70
C ASP A 509 18.38 -28.20 28.91
N ALA A 510 19.25 -27.72 28.04
CA ALA A 510 20.69 -27.90 28.08
C ALA A 510 21.40 -27.08 29.21
N LEU A 511 20.72 -26.10 29.83
CA LEU A 511 21.30 -25.33 30.91
C LEU A 511 21.62 -26.21 32.13
N PRO A 512 22.84 -26.04 32.75
CA PRO A 512 23.14 -26.71 34.00
C PRO A 512 22.23 -26.22 35.13
N ALA A 513 21.94 -27.08 36.10
CA ALA A 513 21.08 -26.76 37.24
C ALA A 513 21.56 -25.55 38.05
N SER A 514 22.86 -25.27 38.00
CA SER A 514 23.50 -24.11 38.67
C SER A 514 23.30 -22.77 37.92
N ASP A 515 22.88 -22.79 36.66
CA ASP A 515 22.61 -21.55 35.89
C ASP A 515 21.38 -20.84 36.48
N SER A 516 21.53 -19.56 36.79
CA SER A 516 20.47 -18.75 37.40
C SER A 516 19.20 -18.66 36.49
N ARG A 517 19.38 -18.73 35.17
CA ARG A 517 18.30 -18.71 34.16
C ARG A 517 17.43 -19.95 34.25
N LYS A 518 17.97 -21.10 34.71
CA LYS A 518 17.20 -22.35 34.88
C LYS A 518 15.98 -22.17 35.78
N ARG A 519 16.16 -21.46 36.90
CA ARG A 519 15.08 -21.16 37.85
C ARG A 519 14.22 -20.00 37.39
N ARG A 520 14.85 -18.93 36.87
CA ARG A 520 14.15 -17.71 36.43
C ARG A 520 13.18 -18.00 35.28
N LEU A 521 13.58 -18.81 34.29
CA LEU A 521 12.81 -19.06 33.06
C LEU A 521 11.94 -20.31 33.15
N ALA A 522 11.87 -21.02 34.26
CA ALA A 522 11.12 -22.24 34.42
C ALA A 522 9.60 -22.04 34.06
N GLY A 523 8.99 -20.99 34.61
CA GLY A 523 7.58 -20.65 34.32
C GLY A 523 7.36 -20.23 32.87
N PRO A 524 8.09 -19.24 32.33
CA PRO A 524 8.03 -18.84 30.93
C PRO A 524 8.21 -20.00 29.94
N ILE A 525 9.21 -20.86 30.14
CA ILE A 525 9.44 -22.05 29.30
C ILE A 525 8.32 -23.06 29.41
N ALA A 526 7.80 -23.33 30.62
CA ALA A 526 6.68 -24.24 30.81
C ALA A 526 5.42 -23.75 30.03
N LEU A 527 5.15 -22.44 30.06
CA LEU A 527 4.05 -21.84 29.30
C LEU A 527 4.25 -22.03 27.79
N LEU A 528 5.43 -21.70 27.24
CA LEU A 528 5.73 -21.85 25.82
C LEU A 528 5.78 -23.30 25.36
N ARG A 529 6.21 -24.23 26.20
CA ARG A 529 6.26 -25.68 25.89
C ARG A 529 4.87 -26.29 25.69
N GLY A 530 3.86 -25.77 26.39
CA GLY A 530 2.46 -26.20 26.26
C GLY A 530 1.66 -25.50 25.17
N TRP A 531 2.28 -24.59 24.42
CA TRP A 531 1.55 -23.81 23.43
C TRP A 531 1.45 -24.51 22.07
N ASP A 532 0.27 -24.39 21.45
CA ASP A 532 -0.05 -24.93 20.14
C ASP A 532 0.30 -23.98 18.96
N TYR A 533 1.02 -22.89 19.27
CA TYR A 533 1.42 -21.84 18.32
C TYR A 533 0.24 -21.08 17.68
N ARG A 534 -0.86 -20.93 18.41
CA ARG A 534 -2.05 -20.23 17.95
C ARG A 534 -2.28 -18.96 18.74
N TRP A 535 -2.53 -17.86 18.02
CA TRP A 535 -2.88 -16.61 18.68
C TRP A 535 -4.33 -16.63 19.21
N GLY A 536 -4.62 -15.74 20.14
CA GLY A 536 -5.96 -15.51 20.70
C GLY A 536 -5.91 -14.42 21.76
N ILE A 537 -7.03 -13.71 21.97
CA ILE A 537 -7.07 -12.61 22.96
C ILE A 537 -6.74 -13.07 24.38
N THR A 538 -7.02 -14.30 24.75
CA THR A 538 -6.72 -14.88 26.08
C THR A 538 -5.37 -15.59 26.14
N SER A 539 -4.64 -15.68 25.01
CA SER A 539 -3.41 -16.44 24.91
C SER A 539 -2.25 -15.70 25.58
N MET A 540 -1.78 -16.20 26.73
CA MET A 540 -0.57 -15.70 27.40
C MET A 540 0.71 -16.09 26.65
N PRO A 541 0.81 -17.33 26.06
CA PRO A 541 2.00 -17.67 25.28
C PRO A 541 2.22 -16.76 24.08
N THR A 542 1.15 -16.25 23.44
CA THR A 542 1.26 -15.30 22.33
C THR A 542 1.97 -14.02 22.76
N SER A 543 1.61 -13.43 23.90
CA SER A 543 2.28 -12.23 24.42
C SER A 543 3.77 -12.46 24.65
N LEU A 544 4.10 -13.55 25.36
CA LEU A 544 5.47 -13.88 25.69
C LEU A 544 6.32 -14.18 24.45
N ALA A 545 5.75 -14.93 23.49
CA ALA A 545 6.44 -15.29 22.25
C ALA A 545 6.67 -14.07 21.33
N VAL A 546 5.70 -13.16 21.21
CA VAL A 546 5.85 -11.94 20.41
C VAL A 546 6.92 -11.04 21.01
N PHE A 547 6.90 -10.78 22.31
CA PHE A 547 7.94 -9.97 22.98
C PHE A 547 9.32 -10.62 22.85
N TRP A 548 9.43 -11.92 23.06
CA TRP A 548 10.67 -12.66 22.85
C TRP A 548 11.16 -12.56 21.41
N GLY A 549 10.26 -12.78 20.47
CA GLY A 549 10.59 -12.76 19.04
C GLY A 549 11.08 -11.40 18.59
N ASP A 550 10.41 -10.31 18.98
CA ASP A 550 10.80 -8.93 18.64
C ASP A 550 12.19 -8.60 19.20
N ILE A 551 12.47 -8.95 20.46
CA ILE A 551 13.79 -8.72 21.08
C ILE A 551 14.87 -9.55 20.38
N LEU A 552 14.59 -10.81 20.07
CA LEU A 552 15.55 -11.66 19.37
C LEU A 552 15.78 -11.20 17.93
N TRP A 553 14.74 -10.73 17.24
CA TRP A 553 14.85 -10.13 15.91
C TRP A 553 15.81 -8.95 15.90
N ASP A 554 15.64 -8.03 16.85
CA ASP A 554 16.54 -6.87 17.00
C ASP A 554 17.99 -7.24 17.26
N LYS A 555 18.22 -8.28 18.03
CA LYS A 555 19.56 -8.80 18.28
C LYS A 555 20.13 -9.49 17.02
N ALA A 556 19.32 -10.31 16.35
CA ALA A 556 19.73 -11.07 15.17
C ALA A 556 20.00 -10.17 13.96
N SER A 557 19.22 -9.10 13.77
CA SER A 557 19.40 -8.14 12.66
C SER A 557 20.72 -7.35 12.71
N LYS A 558 21.41 -7.36 13.84
CA LYS A 558 22.71 -6.70 14.04
C LYS A 558 23.88 -7.64 13.83
N LEU A 559 23.65 -8.92 13.62
CA LEU A 559 24.70 -9.89 13.36
C LEU A 559 25.18 -9.77 11.91
N ASP A 560 26.49 -9.77 11.73
CA ASP A 560 27.10 -9.88 10.41
C ASP A 560 26.95 -11.34 9.94
N THR A 561 26.18 -11.55 8.89
CA THR A 561 25.86 -12.89 8.38
C THR A 561 26.15 -13.00 6.90
N ALA A 562 26.41 -14.22 6.43
CA ALA A 562 26.60 -14.51 5.01
C ALA A 562 25.34 -14.14 4.19
N GLU A 563 25.53 -13.66 2.97
CA GLU A 563 24.43 -13.38 2.02
C GLU A 563 23.53 -14.61 1.83
N GLY A 564 22.22 -14.37 1.78
CA GLY A 564 21.21 -15.39 1.48
C GLY A 564 20.52 -16.06 2.66
N LEU A 565 20.91 -15.75 3.91
CA LEU A 565 20.16 -16.22 5.08
C LEU A 565 18.96 -15.33 5.37
N SER A 566 17.79 -15.93 5.54
CA SER A 566 16.63 -15.20 6.08
C SER A 566 16.88 -14.81 7.54
N ILE A 567 16.22 -13.75 8.02
CA ILE A 567 16.31 -13.36 9.43
C ILE A 567 15.88 -14.50 10.37
N TYR A 568 14.95 -15.36 9.93
CA TYR A 568 14.50 -16.54 10.69
C TYR A 568 15.61 -17.59 10.79
N ASP A 569 16.45 -17.74 9.76
CA ASP A 569 17.62 -18.61 9.79
C ASP A 569 18.67 -18.03 10.74
N VAL A 570 18.89 -16.72 10.70
CA VAL A 570 19.80 -16.02 11.61
C VAL A 570 19.36 -16.20 13.06
N MET A 571 18.07 -16.02 13.37
CA MET A 571 17.52 -16.25 14.72
C MET A 571 17.69 -17.70 15.17
N ALA A 572 17.47 -18.66 14.29
CA ALA A 572 17.57 -20.09 14.60
C ALA A 572 19.02 -20.56 14.74
N GLU A 573 19.91 -20.16 13.85
CA GLU A 573 21.23 -20.79 13.67
C GLU A 573 22.39 -19.93 14.16
N LYS A 574 22.28 -18.58 14.08
CA LYS A 574 23.38 -17.65 14.33
C LYS A 574 23.28 -16.89 15.65
N ALA A 575 22.07 -16.64 16.17
CA ALA A 575 21.89 -15.87 17.41
C ALA A 575 22.50 -16.55 18.65
N GLY A 576 22.57 -17.87 18.66
CA GLY A 576 23.16 -18.66 19.75
C GLY A 576 22.25 -18.78 21.00
N PRO A 577 22.51 -19.80 21.86
CA PRO A 577 21.68 -20.10 23.03
C PRO A 577 21.55 -18.93 24.03
N THR A 578 22.66 -18.24 24.31
CA THR A 578 22.67 -17.12 25.25
C THR A 578 21.76 -15.99 24.79
N ALA A 579 21.84 -15.57 23.53
CA ALA A 579 21.00 -14.48 23.02
C ALA A 579 19.54 -14.84 23.06
N ARG A 580 19.15 -16.10 22.72
CA ARG A 580 17.77 -16.57 22.77
C ARG A 580 17.20 -16.61 24.18
N LEU A 581 17.98 -17.13 25.15
CA LEU A 581 17.58 -17.20 26.57
C LEU A 581 17.52 -15.82 27.24
N ASP A 582 18.47 -14.95 26.95
CA ASP A 582 18.48 -13.58 27.49
C ASP A 582 17.32 -12.75 26.88
N ALA A 583 16.98 -12.96 25.60
CA ALA A 583 15.81 -12.35 25.00
C ALA A 583 14.51 -12.77 25.70
N LEU A 584 14.39 -14.05 26.13
CA LEU A 584 13.22 -14.51 26.89
C LEU A 584 13.16 -13.89 28.28
N ALA A 585 14.32 -13.77 28.95
CA ALA A 585 14.38 -13.09 30.25
C ALA A 585 13.95 -11.63 30.14
N GLU A 586 14.46 -10.92 29.13
CA GLU A 586 14.10 -9.53 28.85
C GLU A 586 12.62 -9.37 28.48
N ALA A 587 12.04 -10.30 27.70
CA ALA A 587 10.64 -10.30 27.37
C ALA A 587 9.75 -10.45 28.62
N ALA A 588 10.09 -11.39 29.50
CA ALA A 588 9.37 -11.59 30.75
C ALA A 588 9.45 -10.35 31.65
N ASP A 589 10.62 -9.73 31.78
CA ASP A 589 10.80 -8.52 32.57
C ASP A 589 9.99 -7.33 32.02
N ARG A 590 9.96 -7.14 30.71
CA ARG A 590 9.17 -6.06 30.07
C ARG A 590 7.66 -6.24 30.30
N LEU A 591 7.17 -7.48 30.15
CA LEU A 591 5.76 -7.78 30.42
C LEU A 591 5.42 -7.58 31.90
N GLU A 592 6.27 -8.03 32.82
CA GLU A 592 6.11 -7.79 34.26
C GLU A 592 6.07 -6.28 34.59
N GLN A 593 7.01 -5.53 34.02
CA GLN A 593 7.10 -4.08 34.23
C GLN A 593 5.89 -3.33 33.69
N ASP A 594 5.42 -3.65 32.49
CA ASP A 594 4.36 -2.90 31.83
C ASP A 594 2.96 -3.33 32.28
N PHE A 595 2.77 -4.63 32.58
CA PHE A 595 1.45 -5.23 32.87
C PHE A 595 1.33 -5.90 34.25
N GLY A 596 2.41 -5.92 35.03
CA GLY A 596 2.42 -6.53 36.37
C GLY A 596 2.52 -8.05 36.39
N SER A 597 2.66 -8.70 35.22
CA SER A 597 2.86 -10.14 35.06
C SER A 597 3.49 -10.44 33.70
N TRP A 598 4.42 -11.40 33.65
CA TRP A 598 4.92 -11.93 32.37
C TRP A 598 3.90 -12.83 31.67
N GLY A 599 2.91 -13.35 32.40
CA GLY A 599 1.80 -14.18 31.87
C GLY A 599 0.55 -13.34 31.55
N VAL A 600 0.68 -12.28 30.79
CA VAL A 600 -0.44 -11.40 30.40
C VAL A 600 -1.16 -11.92 29.14
N PRO A 601 -2.49 -11.92 29.08
CA PRO A 601 -3.26 -12.26 27.89
C PRO A 601 -2.95 -11.31 26.73
N TRP A 602 -2.86 -11.83 25.50
CA TRP A 602 -2.50 -11.05 24.32
C TRP A 602 -3.46 -9.86 24.05
N GLY A 603 -4.75 -10.05 24.28
CA GLY A 603 -5.73 -8.98 24.12
C GLY A 603 -5.59 -7.81 25.09
N GLU A 604 -4.85 -7.95 26.21
CA GLU A 604 -4.51 -6.83 27.11
C GLU A 604 -3.37 -5.99 26.53
N VAL A 605 -2.55 -6.58 25.68
CA VAL A 605 -1.38 -5.96 25.04
C VAL A 605 -1.74 -5.37 23.68
N ASN A 606 -2.38 -6.16 22.81
CA ASN A 606 -2.57 -5.88 21.39
C ASN A 606 -3.97 -5.28 21.14
N ARG A 607 -4.01 -4.00 20.71
CA ARG A 607 -5.24 -3.21 20.73
C ARG A 607 -5.45 -2.43 19.45
N PHE A 608 -6.70 -2.40 18.98
CA PHE A 608 -7.17 -1.46 17.98
C PHE A 608 -7.69 -0.19 18.67
N GLN A 609 -7.26 0.97 18.21
CA GLN A 609 -7.73 2.27 18.66
C GLN A 609 -7.78 3.24 17.47
N ARG A 610 -8.89 3.95 17.31
CA ARG A 610 -9.06 5.07 16.39
C ARG A 610 -9.78 6.17 17.13
N VAL A 611 -9.09 7.28 17.42
CA VAL A 611 -9.57 8.34 18.31
C VAL A 611 -10.08 9.54 17.53
N ASP A 612 -9.43 9.85 16.41
CA ASP A 612 -9.71 11.01 15.57
C ASP A 612 -9.43 10.71 14.09
N GLY A 613 -9.74 11.68 13.22
CA GLY A 613 -9.51 11.59 11.77
C GLY A 613 -8.09 11.99 11.33
N ALA A 614 -7.14 12.14 12.25
CA ALA A 614 -5.78 12.54 11.89
C ALA A 614 -5.08 11.50 11.01
N ILE A 615 -4.27 11.97 10.06
CA ILE A 615 -3.44 11.08 9.22
C ILE A 615 -2.45 10.29 10.09
N LYS A 616 -1.78 11.00 11.01
CA LYS A 616 -0.90 10.40 12.02
C LYS A 616 -1.69 10.19 13.30
N GLN A 617 -2.05 8.95 13.60
CA GLN A 617 -2.81 8.59 14.78
C GLN A 617 -1.99 8.79 16.06
N ALA A 618 -2.62 9.32 17.10
CA ALA A 618 -2.11 9.35 18.47
C ALA A 618 -2.84 8.32 19.32
N PHE A 619 -2.10 7.58 20.16
CA PHE A 619 -2.63 6.51 20.99
C PHE A 619 -2.51 6.84 22.47
N ASP A 620 -3.51 6.36 23.24
CA ASP A 620 -3.61 6.64 24.67
C ASP A 620 -4.21 5.43 25.41
N ASP A 621 -3.47 4.87 26.37
CA ASP A 621 -3.92 3.73 27.18
C ASP A 621 -5.16 4.05 28.04
N ALA A 622 -5.46 5.33 28.32
CA ALA A 622 -6.62 5.75 29.06
C ALA A 622 -7.89 5.83 28.22
N LYS A 623 -7.77 5.83 26.89
CA LYS A 623 -8.93 5.86 25.97
C LYS A 623 -9.41 4.46 25.64
N PRO A 624 -10.68 4.30 25.25
CA PRO A 624 -11.23 3.02 24.81
C PRO A 624 -10.44 2.41 23.65
N SER A 625 -10.28 1.09 23.67
CA SER A 625 -9.63 0.32 22.61
C SER A 625 -10.17 -1.10 22.62
N ILE A 626 -10.08 -1.80 21.47
CA ILE A 626 -10.64 -3.13 21.26
C ILE A 626 -9.48 -4.15 21.22
N PRO A 627 -9.57 -5.31 21.93
CA PRO A 627 -8.59 -6.39 21.82
C PRO A 627 -8.52 -6.94 20.41
N VAL A 628 -7.31 -7.17 19.88
CA VAL A 628 -7.09 -7.81 18.58
C VAL A 628 -6.39 -9.14 18.79
N PRO A 629 -6.96 -10.27 18.33
CA PRO A 629 -6.40 -11.60 18.57
C PRO A 629 -5.19 -11.91 17.66
N PHE A 630 -5.20 -11.45 16.41
CA PHE A 630 -4.16 -11.77 15.43
C PHE A 630 -2.91 -10.88 15.60
N THR A 631 -1.77 -11.37 15.11
CA THR A 631 -0.46 -10.76 15.31
C THR A 631 0.06 -10.13 14.01
N SER A 632 1.30 -9.64 14.06
CA SER A 632 2.06 -9.23 12.89
C SER A 632 2.24 -10.39 11.89
N SER A 633 2.16 -10.06 10.61
CA SER A 633 2.49 -10.95 9.48
C SER A 633 3.91 -11.52 9.55
N ARG A 634 4.82 -10.85 10.25
CA ARG A 634 6.18 -11.29 10.55
C ARG A 634 6.23 -12.69 11.17
N TRP A 635 5.27 -13.01 12.03
CA TRP A 635 5.23 -14.31 12.71
C TRP A 635 4.47 -15.38 11.93
N GLY A 636 4.02 -15.05 10.71
CA GLY A 636 3.30 -15.95 9.83
C GLY A 636 1.78 -15.88 9.97
N SER A 637 1.25 -14.88 10.69
CA SER A 637 -0.19 -14.62 10.74
C SER A 637 -0.69 -14.21 9.35
N LEU A 638 -1.65 -14.92 8.78
CA LEU A 638 -2.31 -14.50 7.55
C LEU A 638 -3.18 -13.27 7.82
N ALA A 639 -3.99 -13.28 8.86
CA ALA A 639 -4.58 -12.04 9.39
C ALA A 639 -3.48 -11.22 10.05
N SER A 640 -3.16 -10.06 9.49
CA SER A 640 -2.05 -9.22 9.93
C SER A 640 -2.51 -7.98 10.70
N PHE A 641 -1.82 -7.71 11.81
CA PHE A 641 -2.01 -6.52 12.64
C PHE A 641 -0.65 -6.00 13.09
N GLY A 642 -0.14 -4.98 12.41
CA GLY A 642 1.13 -4.33 12.70
C GLY A 642 0.99 -3.37 13.86
N ALA A 643 1.24 -3.87 15.06
CA ALA A 643 1.14 -3.13 16.31
C ALA A 643 2.49 -3.05 17.02
N HIS A 644 2.72 -1.94 17.66
CA HIS A 644 3.88 -1.73 18.52
C HIS A 644 3.55 -0.74 19.64
N ARG A 645 4.50 -0.62 20.59
CA ARG A 645 4.41 0.36 21.67
C ARG A 645 4.70 1.76 21.13
N TRP A 646 3.81 2.70 21.44
CA TRP A 646 3.97 4.10 21.09
C TRP A 646 4.51 4.93 22.27
N PRO A 647 5.08 6.12 22.01
CA PRO A 647 5.50 7.01 23.10
C PRO A 647 4.35 7.28 24.09
N GLY A 648 4.57 7.01 25.37
CA GLY A 648 3.57 7.20 26.42
C GLY A 648 2.61 6.04 26.65
N THR A 649 2.64 4.96 25.82
CA THR A 649 1.78 3.79 26.00
C THR A 649 2.56 2.58 26.55
N LYS A 650 1.84 1.67 27.18
CA LYS A 650 2.30 0.31 27.52
C LYS A 650 1.78 -0.72 26.52
N ARG A 651 0.53 -0.51 26.07
CA ARG A 651 -0.15 -1.33 25.08
C ARG A 651 0.45 -1.13 23.68
N TYR A 652 0.27 -2.12 22.85
CA TYR A 652 0.61 -2.10 21.43
C TYR A 652 -0.63 -1.67 20.64
N TYR A 653 -0.49 -0.66 19.81
CA TYR A 653 -1.54 -0.17 18.93
C TYR A 653 -1.14 -0.33 17.47
N GLY A 654 -2.08 -0.91 16.69
CA GLY A 654 -1.84 -1.16 15.26
C GLY A 654 -2.14 0.05 14.41
N THR A 655 -1.34 0.22 13.35
CA THR A 655 -1.51 1.25 12.32
C THR A 655 -1.51 0.68 10.91
N SER A 656 -1.18 -0.60 10.77
CA SER A 656 -1.07 -1.29 9.48
C SER A 656 -1.46 -2.76 9.62
N GLY A 657 -1.60 -3.46 8.51
CA GLY A 657 -2.04 -4.85 8.45
C GLY A 657 -3.28 -4.98 7.57
N ASN A 658 -4.22 -5.85 7.92
CA ASN A 658 -5.49 -6.01 7.20
C ASN A 658 -6.22 -4.66 7.10
N SER A 659 -5.95 -3.88 6.05
CA SER A 659 -6.59 -2.59 5.84
C SER A 659 -7.94 -2.72 5.16
N PHE A 660 -8.09 -3.74 4.32
CA PHE A 660 -9.29 -4.19 3.65
C PHE A 660 -9.19 -5.70 3.48
N VAL A 661 -10.26 -6.44 3.74
CA VAL A 661 -10.34 -7.88 3.46
C VAL A 661 -11.62 -8.14 2.70
N ALA A 662 -11.53 -8.80 1.56
CA ALA A 662 -12.71 -9.31 0.85
C ALA A 662 -12.50 -10.74 0.40
N VAL A 663 -13.55 -11.54 0.46
CA VAL A 663 -13.64 -12.86 -0.16
C VAL A 663 -14.76 -12.84 -1.16
N VAL A 664 -14.46 -13.22 -2.40
CA VAL A 664 -15.36 -13.14 -3.54
C VAL A 664 -15.59 -14.54 -4.11
N GLU A 665 -16.83 -14.87 -4.38
CA GLU A 665 -17.29 -16.09 -5.07
C GLU A 665 -17.84 -15.74 -6.45
N PHE A 666 -17.31 -16.40 -7.49
CA PHE A 666 -17.69 -16.17 -8.89
C PHE A 666 -18.64 -17.28 -9.38
N GLY A 667 -19.93 -17.13 -9.03
CA GLY A 667 -21.02 -17.99 -9.51
C GLY A 667 -21.81 -17.32 -10.64
N ASP A 668 -23.08 -17.77 -10.82
CA ASP A 668 -24.04 -17.12 -11.75
C ASP A 668 -24.23 -15.63 -11.45
N LYS A 669 -24.14 -15.29 -10.19
CA LYS A 669 -23.99 -13.94 -9.65
C LYS A 669 -22.74 -13.89 -8.76
N VAL A 670 -21.96 -12.83 -8.89
CA VAL A 670 -20.87 -12.59 -7.96
C VAL A 670 -21.43 -12.32 -6.57
N HIS A 671 -20.82 -12.94 -5.55
CA HIS A 671 -21.17 -12.76 -4.15
C HIS A 671 -19.89 -12.52 -3.35
N ALA A 672 -19.92 -11.57 -2.43
CA ALA A 672 -18.72 -11.22 -1.66
C ALA A 672 -19.05 -10.83 -0.22
N ARG A 673 -18.08 -11.02 0.65
CA ARG A 673 -18.02 -10.43 1.99
C ARG A 673 -16.77 -9.61 2.14
N ALA A 674 -16.88 -8.48 2.83
CA ALA A 674 -15.76 -7.58 3.04
C ALA A 674 -15.75 -6.99 4.46
N ILE A 675 -14.60 -6.40 4.83
CA ILE A 675 -14.42 -5.64 6.06
C ILE A 675 -13.30 -4.61 5.85
N THR A 676 -13.50 -3.41 6.35
CA THR A 676 -12.50 -2.34 6.39
C THR A 676 -12.05 -2.09 7.84
N ALA A 677 -10.77 -1.78 8.04
CA ALA A 677 -10.25 -1.48 9.36
C ALA A 677 -10.90 -0.20 9.92
N GLY A 678 -11.77 -0.33 10.90
CA GLY A 678 -12.46 0.79 11.55
C GLY A 678 -13.81 1.12 10.95
N GLY A 679 -13.87 1.66 9.76
CA GLY A 679 -15.06 2.10 9.03
C GLY A 679 -14.71 3.08 7.92
N GLU A 680 -15.65 3.41 7.04
CA GLU A 680 -15.40 4.14 5.80
C GLU A 680 -15.08 5.64 6.03
N SER A 681 -15.71 6.29 7.00
CA SER A 681 -15.57 7.73 7.19
C SER A 681 -14.30 8.13 7.96
N GLY A 682 -13.64 9.21 7.53
CA GLY A 682 -12.57 9.89 8.26
C GLY A 682 -13.06 10.87 9.36
N ASP A 683 -14.37 11.15 9.42
CA ASP A 683 -14.98 12.07 10.39
C ASP A 683 -15.37 11.35 11.68
N PRO A 684 -14.78 11.69 12.85
CA PRO A 684 -15.15 11.10 14.13
C PRO A 684 -16.62 11.31 14.55
N ALA A 685 -17.31 12.29 13.96
CA ALA A 685 -18.74 12.51 14.20
C ALA A 685 -19.64 11.58 13.37
N SER A 686 -19.11 10.94 12.34
CA SER A 686 -19.84 9.97 11.53
C SER A 686 -20.05 8.67 12.30
N LYS A 687 -21.23 8.05 12.14
CA LYS A 687 -21.46 6.68 12.64
C LYS A 687 -20.56 5.66 11.98
N HIS A 688 -20.11 5.93 10.73
CA HIS A 688 -19.22 5.08 9.96
C HIS A 688 -17.73 5.33 10.21
N PHE A 689 -17.40 6.01 11.31
CA PHE A 689 -16.00 6.20 11.70
C PHE A 689 -15.36 4.92 12.25
N ASN A 690 -16.10 4.14 13.07
CA ASN A 690 -15.61 2.94 13.73
C ASN A 690 -16.64 1.80 13.79
N ASP A 691 -17.69 1.81 13.00
CA ASP A 691 -18.78 0.83 13.05
C ASP A 691 -18.37 -0.59 12.59
N GLU A 692 -17.27 -0.72 11.85
CA GLU A 692 -16.71 -2.02 11.47
C GLU A 692 -15.62 -2.53 12.45
N ALA A 693 -15.17 -1.73 13.42
CA ALA A 693 -14.00 -2.06 14.24
C ALA A 693 -14.13 -3.37 15.05
N GLU A 694 -15.29 -3.64 15.65
CA GLU A 694 -15.52 -4.92 16.38
C GLU A 694 -15.57 -6.11 15.44
N ARG A 695 -16.21 -5.97 14.27
CA ARG A 695 -16.23 -7.00 13.23
C ARG A 695 -14.84 -7.29 12.70
N TYR A 696 -14.05 -6.25 12.48
CA TYR A 696 -12.67 -6.34 12.04
C TYR A 696 -11.83 -7.20 12.98
N THR A 697 -11.89 -6.96 14.28
CA THR A 697 -11.10 -7.70 15.27
C THR A 697 -11.52 -9.17 15.41
N THR A 698 -12.71 -9.53 14.97
CA THR A 698 -13.23 -10.90 15.03
C THR A 698 -13.23 -11.64 13.69
N GLY A 699 -12.82 -10.98 12.61
CA GLY A 699 -12.87 -11.56 11.25
C GLY A 699 -14.30 -11.78 10.74
N ASN A 700 -15.29 -11.09 11.31
CA ASN A 700 -16.70 -11.22 10.94
C ASN A 700 -17.02 -10.28 9.77
N LEU A 701 -16.63 -10.68 8.54
CA LEU A 701 -16.87 -9.91 7.34
C LEU A 701 -18.37 -9.73 7.09
N ARG A 702 -18.75 -8.51 6.67
CA ARG A 702 -20.12 -8.17 6.26
C ARG A 702 -20.41 -8.57 4.82
N GLU A 703 -21.69 -8.71 4.47
CA GLU A 703 -22.11 -8.87 3.08
C GLU A 703 -21.77 -7.62 2.27
N VAL A 704 -21.38 -7.80 1.01
CA VAL A 704 -21.25 -6.75 0.02
C VAL A 704 -22.52 -6.68 -0.81
N TYR A 705 -23.17 -5.55 -0.86
CA TYR A 705 -24.39 -5.35 -1.64
C TYR A 705 -24.05 -4.95 -3.08
N PHE A 706 -23.57 -5.91 -3.88
CA PHE A 706 -23.15 -5.65 -5.25
C PHE A 706 -24.33 -5.42 -6.20
N TRP A 707 -25.42 -6.21 -6.03
CA TRP A 707 -26.57 -6.15 -6.91
C TRP A 707 -27.62 -5.18 -6.38
N PRO A 708 -28.38 -4.45 -7.27
CA PRO A 708 -29.40 -3.50 -6.83
C PRO A 708 -30.47 -4.11 -5.92
N GLU A 709 -30.80 -5.38 -6.10
CA GLU A 709 -31.75 -6.09 -5.24
C GLU A 709 -31.22 -6.35 -3.84
N GLU A 710 -29.89 -6.47 -3.66
CA GLU A 710 -29.23 -6.67 -2.37
C GLU A 710 -29.21 -5.37 -1.56
N LEU A 711 -29.14 -4.22 -2.22
CA LEU A 711 -29.26 -2.91 -1.57
C LEU A 711 -30.66 -2.65 -0.99
N LYS A 712 -31.68 -3.40 -1.44
CA LYS A 712 -33.05 -3.17 -0.99
C LYS A 712 -33.19 -3.47 0.49
N GLY A 713 -33.50 -2.43 1.27
CA GLY A 713 -33.59 -2.49 2.73
C GLY A 713 -32.27 -2.13 3.46
N HIS A 714 -31.22 -1.84 2.72
CA HIS A 714 -29.88 -1.49 3.20
C HIS A 714 -29.45 -0.09 2.75
N VAL A 715 -30.35 0.73 2.23
CA VAL A 715 -30.06 2.09 1.79
C VAL A 715 -30.23 3.06 2.95
N GLU A 716 -29.16 3.72 3.33
CA GLU A 716 -29.20 4.83 4.31
C GLU A 716 -29.66 6.12 3.65
N ARG A 717 -29.05 6.50 2.52
CA ARG A 717 -29.43 7.67 1.73
C ARG A 717 -29.15 7.46 0.25
N SER A 718 -29.95 8.14 -0.60
CA SER A 718 -29.74 8.20 -2.04
C SER A 718 -29.87 9.66 -2.49
N TYR A 719 -28.88 10.14 -3.25
CA TYR A 719 -28.79 11.56 -3.59
C TYR A 719 -27.99 11.79 -4.88
N HIS A 720 -28.12 13.00 -5.42
CA HIS A 720 -27.19 13.55 -6.41
C HIS A 720 -26.16 14.42 -5.69
N PRO A 721 -24.90 14.48 -6.17
CA PRO A 721 -23.92 15.41 -5.63
C PRO A 721 -24.44 16.84 -5.51
N ASP A 722 -24.26 17.48 -4.36
CA ASP A 722 -24.60 18.89 -4.20
C ASP A 722 -23.60 19.74 -4.97
N VAL A 723 -24.09 20.74 -5.68
CA VAL A 723 -23.26 21.65 -6.48
C VAL A 723 -23.85 23.06 -6.42
N PRO A 724 -23.01 24.11 -6.38
CA PRO A 724 -23.46 25.51 -6.20
C PRO A 724 -24.27 26.06 -7.38
#